data_e9d0cad84b9c50f3a3a955c08735f8b1
#
_entry.id   e9d0cad84b9c50f3a3a955c08735f8b1
#
_cell.length_a   1.000
_cell.length_b   1.000
_cell.length_c   1.000
_cell.angle_alpha   90.00
_cell.angle_beta   90.00
_cell.angle_gamma   90.00
#
_symmetry.space_group_name_H-M   'P 1'
#
loop_
_entity.id
_entity.type
_entity.pdbx_description
1 polymer ?
#
loop_
_entity_poly.entity_id
_entity_poly.type
_entity_poly.pdbx_seq_one_letter_code
_entity_poly.pdbx_strand_id
1 'polypeptide(L)'
;MRRIPSHLFALVALLALTGCKSDGSDSSSGSAPAPTPTPAAAVCADGVDNDSDGLVDFPNDPGCSSAADTNEVDPTQCNDGIDNDEDGFIDLFDKGCSISTDNDETDPVVIPACSDGLDNDKDGLIDFPADPGCTATGDNSEADPLMTRYDMANACWVMRANGNGKFVTFDGSSYNASVADRNSAERFYMKPTALGKYMFYNSNRQLMTAGSDAALSNVISANATDNSEWHIRAVGDKVNYPQTPVYNREPTVEEITAWRNFDNNPVQADAFNVTAQSVNRSLAIDDNGKLITEIFDSSVKNESFSFIEMPIESCANFPEAESNFTGTPFKGTQPDGTVLGHADVHVHISSSEFLGGGQWGYAFHKFGIEHALGNCAAQHGSSGHLDLIGGAFTQDFDGHATDGWPTFTDWPKRDNLTHEAIYWKWIERAWAGGLRVIVNDLVDNETLCELQRNAVNDPTRDCNSMNNAGRQAGTMYAMEDYIDSQYGGPGKGFFQIVHSPAEAREGIKDGKIAVVLGIEISNLFDCKLNYKPGRQKQPFEEPENGSGLASDASFPAENTYECTTEEGLPNSILTQMERIHGWGVRQIISIHEFDNAFGGNGIFDGLILNLGNRENTGGIPSGDVGSILDLFSGTPDEDSFQNLVTNLPTTETATGEWWTTYNCPIEGEGGTANFSGYLWSGSGGSTQSYLQQPACVPTGQGGRSGGSTPCYPSASQCNARWMTPAGLYTYGKMMEMGFIFDWDHMEVGMKTQALELAEAQDPVYPFVSTHGTFGGTTNDQATRALINGGLLYPSNGSSEGFRNDMNETLGIYDAAMAERGGAPLLFGFGYGTDTNGLSAQSGPRRQALIDARPVSYPFTFYAGAPFNSLSAFSAATPVIFNQPTSTDGSGDFVRGWEEDKDGNAHYGMLADFVQEVVLDGTPDQVKHLFNSAEAYLQTWERTEASSAGIKANKLQMPPADKPILRPAPNGDMTVSDQTYK
;
A
#
# COMPACT_ATOMS: atom_id res chain seq x y z
N MET A 1 -33.50 23.25 30.63
CA MET A 1 -34.71 23.17 31.49
C MET A 1 -35.68 22.14 30.95
N ARG A 2 -36.09 21.22 31.82
CA ARG A 2 -37.15 20.18 31.69
C ARG A 2 -36.83 19.01 30.78
N ARG A 3 -36.30 17.85 31.30
CA ARG A 3 -36.84 16.79 32.20
C ARG A 3 -37.70 15.77 31.44
N ILE A 4 -37.15 14.63 31.26
CA ILE A 4 -37.42 13.18 31.39
C ILE A 4 -38.80 12.80 31.98
N PRO A 5 -39.44 11.65 31.66
CA PRO A 5 -39.05 10.31 32.13
C PRO A 5 -39.31 9.15 31.12
N SER A 6 -38.48 8.16 31.06
CA SER A 6 -38.29 6.81 31.66
C SER A 6 -39.59 6.05 32.03
N HIS A 7 -39.63 4.79 31.57
CA HIS A 7 -40.06 3.52 32.20
C HIS A 7 -39.97 2.38 31.15
N LEU A 8 -39.16 1.35 31.27
CA LEU A 8 -38.99 0.23 32.16
C LEU A 8 -40.03 -0.91 31.96
N PHE A 9 -39.54 -2.14 31.89
CA PHE A 9 -39.98 -3.51 32.08
C PHE A 9 -39.74 -4.38 30.82
N ALA A 10 -38.80 -5.27 30.82
CA ALA A 10 -38.44 -6.44 31.62
C ALA A 10 -39.37 -7.66 31.48
N LEU A 11 -38.76 -8.73 31.02
CA LEU A 11 -38.78 -10.11 31.53
C LEU A 11 -39.66 -11.20 30.86
N VAL A 12 -39.01 -12.38 30.71
CA VAL A 12 -39.49 -13.80 30.82
C VAL A 12 -39.86 -14.44 29.48
N ALA A 13 -39.00 -15.24 28.92
CA ALA A 13 -38.58 -16.66 29.15
C ALA A 13 -39.69 -17.74 29.08
N LEU A 14 -39.41 -18.72 28.28
CA LEU A 14 -39.48 -20.14 28.47
C LEU A 14 -40.55 -20.98 27.71
N LEU A 15 -39.98 -22.02 27.04
CA LEU A 15 -40.54 -23.38 26.84
C LEU A 15 -41.77 -23.53 25.91
N ALA A 16 -41.84 -24.48 25.10
CA ALA A 16 -41.29 -25.78 24.75
C ALA A 16 -42.32 -26.55 23.86
N LEU A 17 -41.75 -27.30 22.91
CA LEU A 17 -42.14 -28.67 22.53
C LEU A 17 -43.52 -29.02 21.99
N THR A 18 -43.44 -29.84 20.97
CA THR A 18 -44.40 -30.84 20.40
C THR A 18 -45.34 -30.30 19.32
N GLY A 19 -45.50 -30.96 18.24
CA GLY A 19 -45.17 -32.24 17.68
C GLY A 19 -46.22 -32.62 16.64
N CYS A 20 -45.71 -33.32 15.60
CA CYS A 20 -46.38 -34.35 14.80
C CYS A 20 -47.56 -34.09 13.88
N LYS A 21 -47.29 -34.41 12.59
CA LYS A 21 -48.10 -35.21 11.61
C LYS A 21 -49.38 -34.58 11.09
N SER A 22 -49.75 -34.71 9.85
CA SER A 22 -49.61 -35.76 8.80
C SER A 22 -50.22 -35.29 7.48
N ASP A 23 -49.69 -35.91 6.42
CA ASP A 23 -50.36 -36.36 5.20
C ASP A 23 -51.10 -35.42 4.25
N GLY A 24 -50.69 -35.50 2.99
CA GLY A 24 -51.55 -35.14 1.84
C GLY A 24 -50.75 -35.02 0.55
N SER A 25 -50.68 -36.14 -0.17
CA SER A 25 -50.24 -36.31 -1.53
C SER A 25 -50.73 -35.23 -2.53
N ASP A 26 -49.92 -34.75 -3.45
CA ASP A 26 -50.02 -35.14 -4.83
C ASP A 26 -48.90 -34.60 -5.75
N SER A 27 -48.57 -35.43 -6.66
CA SER A 27 -47.68 -35.41 -7.76
C SER A 27 -47.63 -34.16 -8.65
N SER A 28 -46.39 -33.65 -8.96
CA SER A 28 -46.08 -33.38 -10.38
C SER A 28 -44.54 -33.28 -10.56
N SER A 29 -44.10 -33.90 -11.63
CA SER A 29 -42.81 -33.99 -12.24
C SER A 29 -41.96 -32.69 -12.25
N GLY A 30 -40.74 -32.77 -11.83
CA GLY A 30 -39.75 -31.73 -12.03
C GLY A 30 -38.36 -32.18 -11.64
N SER A 31 -37.46 -32.11 -12.52
CA SER A 31 -36.01 -32.29 -12.54
C SER A 31 -35.32 -32.45 -11.19
N ALA A 32 -34.50 -33.47 -11.09
CA ALA A 32 -33.62 -33.75 -9.98
C ALA A 32 -32.66 -32.54 -9.72
N PRO A 33 -32.44 -32.15 -8.46
CA PRO A 33 -31.38 -31.23 -8.10
C PRO A 33 -30.02 -31.91 -8.33
N ALA A 34 -29.07 -31.11 -8.81
CA ALA A 34 -27.67 -31.51 -8.90
C ALA A 34 -27.18 -32.04 -7.53
N PRO A 35 -26.31 -33.03 -7.49
CA PRO A 35 -25.77 -33.53 -6.24
C PRO A 35 -25.02 -32.42 -5.49
N THR A 36 -25.36 -32.28 -4.24
CA THR A 36 -24.56 -31.49 -3.26
C THR A 36 -23.11 -31.99 -3.33
N PRO A 37 -22.10 -31.16 -3.39
CA PRO A 37 -20.73 -31.61 -3.30
C PRO A 37 -20.56 -32.36 -1.98
N THR A 38 -20.07 -33.57 -2.08
CA THR A 38 -19.65 -34.38 -0.92
C THR A 38 -18.51 -33.59 -0.25
N PRO A 39 -18.54 -33.37 1.09
CA PRO A 39 -17.37 -32.87 1.79
C PRO A 39 -16.16 -33.75 1.41
N ALA A 40 -14.97 -33.16 1.32
CA ALA A 40 -13.76 -33.93 1.21
C ALA A 40 -13.75 -34.99 2.31
N ALA A 41 -13.42 -36.24 1.96
CA ALA A 41 -13.31 -37.31 2.94
C ALA A 41 -12.28 -36.87 4.00
N ALA A 42 -12.52 -37.19 5.24
CA ALA A 42 -11.52 -37.03 6.29
C ALA A 42 -10.27 -37.87 5.93
N VAL A 43 -9.10 -37.50 6.41
CA VAL A 43 -7.84 -38.19 6.16
C VAL A 43 -7.98 -39.69 6.36
N CYS A 44 -8.64 -40.12 7.44
CA CYS A 44 -8.94 -41.50 7.74
C CYS A 44 -10.14 -42.10 6.96
N ALA A 45 -10.52 -41.55 5.81
CA ALA A 45 -11.56 -42.04 4.93
C ALA A 45 -11.38 -41.57 3.47
N ASP A 46 -10.19 -41.24 3.07
CA ASP A 46 -9.89 -40.67 1.74
C ASP A 46 -9.27 -41.68 0.77
N GLY A 47 -8.93 -42.88 1.25
CA GLY A 47 -8.37 -43.98 0.45
C GLY A 47 -6.87 -43.84 0.18
N VAL A 48 -6.18 -42.98 0.90
CA VAL A 48 -4.73 -42.70 0.76
C VAL A 48 -4.05 -43.09 2.07
N ASP A 49 -2.90 -43.69 2.01
CA ASP A 49 -1.97 -43.92 3.12
C ASP A 49 -1.21 -42.61 3.34
N ASN A 50 -1.69 -41.79 4.31
CA ASN A 50 -1.21 -40.41 4.52
C ASN A 50 0.05 -40.33 5.38
N ASP A 51 0.34 -41.34 6.22
CA ASP A 51 1.54 -41.43 7.05
C ASP A 51 2.59 -42.38 6.49
N SER A 52 2.22 -43.14 5.44
CA SER A 52 3.10 -44.08 4.70
C SER A 52 3.57 -45.28 5.50
N ASP A 53 2.76 -45.79 6.41
CA ASP A 53 3.03 -47.00 7.18
C ASP A 53 2.58 -48.29 6.47
N GLY A 54 1.79 -48.19 5.40
CA GLY A 54 1.27 -49.29 4.58
C GLY A 54 -0.14 -49.70 4.92
N LEU A 55 -0.81 -49.03 5.85
CA LEU A 55 -2.22 -49.17 6.16
C LEU A 55 -3.00 -47.99 5.56
N VAL A 56 -4.27 -48.07 5.42
CA VAL A 56 -5.13 -47.08 4.76
C VAL A 56 -6.44 -47.02 5.47
N ASP A 57 -6.81 -45.84 5.88
CA ASP A 57 -8.13 -45.49 6.43
C ASP A 57 -8.64 -46.39 7.60
N PHE A 58 -9.61 -45.84 8.32
CA PHE A 58 -10.34 -46.55 9.33
C PHE A 58 -11.20 -47.66 8.70
N PRO A 59 -11.30 -48.85 9.26
CA PRO A 59 -10.75 -49.34 10.54
C PRO A 59 -9.44 -50.14 10.41
N ASN A 60 -8.71 -50.02 9.30
CA ASN A 60 -7.51 -50.83 9.07
C ASN A 60 -6.24 -50.19 9.59
N ASP A 61 -6.26 -48.85 9.73
CA ASP A 61 -5.16 -48.02 10.21
C ASP A 61 -5.35 -47.73 11.71
N PRO A 62 -4.39 -48.10 12.60
CA PRO A 62 -4.47 -47.79 14.01
C PRO A 62 -4.37 -46.32 14.37
N GLY A 63 -3.74 -45.48 13.53
CA GLY A 63 -3.69 -44.03 13.66
C GLY A 63 -5.06 -43.35 13.56
N CYS A 64 -6.02 -44.08 12.97
CA CYS A 64 -7.39 -43.62 12.77
C CYS A 64 -8.35 -44.04 13.88
N SER A 65 -8.71 -43.13 14.76
CA SER A 65 -9.72 -43.37 15.80
C SER A 65 -11.15 -43.54 15.25
N SER A 66 -11.44 -43.03 14.07
CA SER A 66 -12.70 -43.12 13.35
C SER A 66 -12.54 -42.68 11.88
N ALA A 67 -13.48 -43.03 11.01
CA ALA A 67 -13.53 -42.57 9.62
C ALA A 67 -13.70 -41.02 9.46
N ALA A 68 -13.85 -40.28 10.53
CA ALA A 68 -13.92 -38.82 10.53
C ALA A 68 -12.65 -38.18 11.12
N ASP A 69 -11.67 -38.98 11.45
CA ASP A 69 -10.41 -38.52 11.96
C ASP A 69 -9.60 -37.84 10.85
N THR A 70 -8.80 -36.87 11.24
CA THR A 70 -7.96 -36.06 10.34
C THR A 70 -6.46 -36.36 10.49
N ASN A 71 -6.11 -37.44 11.19
CA ASN A 71 -4.75 -37.88 11.43
C ASN A 71 -4.66 -39.41 11.33
N GLU A 72 -3.74 -39.96 10.56
CA GLU A 72 -3.46 -41.37 10.40
C GLU A 72 -2.21 -41.85 11.15
N VAL A 73 -1.47 -40.94 11.78
CA VAL A 73 -0.23 -41.29 12.45
C VAL A 73 -0.53 -42.23 13.65
N ASP A 74 0.06 -43.40 13.61
CA ASP A 74 -0.06 -44.41 14.68
C ASP A 74 0.34 -43.84 16.04
N PRO A 75 -0.49 -44.02 17.07
CA PRO A 75 -0.09 -43.65 18.41
C PRO A 75 1.13 -44.51 18.86
N THR A 76 2.12 -43.84 19.39
CA THR A 76 3.25 -44.48 20.07
C THR A 76 2.95 -44.70 21.53
N GLN A 77 3.73 -45.46 22.27
CA GLN A 77 3.53 -45.69 23.71
C GLN A 77 3.45 -44.36 24.49
N CYS A 78 4.23 -43.36 24.10
CA CYS A 78 4.26 -42.02 24.72
C CYS A 78 3.16 -41.05 24.24
N ASN A 79 2.09 -41.57 23.58
CA ASN A 79 1.02 -40.73 23.00
C ASN A 79 -0.28 -41.54 22.76
N ASP A 80 -0.40 -42.75 23.36
CA ASP A 80 -1.59 -43.62 23.13
C ASP A 80 -2.63 -43.57 24.27
N GLY A 81 -2.31 -42.84 25.33
CA GLY A 81 -3.20 -42.69 26.50
C GLY A 81 -3.25 -43.93 27.39
N ILE A 82 -2.30 -44.84 27.27
CA ILE A 82 -2.21 -46.10 28.00
C ILE A 82 -0.94 -46.08 28.84
N ASP A 83 -0.98 -46.60 30.06
CA ASP A 83 0.17 -46.85 30.89
C ASP A 83 0.77 -48.19 30.44
N ASN A 84 1.79 -48.11 29.58
CA ASN A 84 2.34 -49.28 28.86
C ASN A 84 3.33 -50.11 29.70
N ASP A 85 3.91 -49.52 30.75
CA ASP A 85 4.83 -50.23 31.67
C ASP A 85 4.22 -50.47 33.06
N GLU A 86 2.95 -50.05 33.29
CA GLU A 86 2.15 -50.24 34.49
C GLU A 86 2.74 -49.55 35.75
N ASP A 87 3.45 -48.43 35.64
CA ASP A 87 4.06 -47.70 36.75
C ASP A 87 3.11 -46.62 37.35
N GLY A 88 2.04 -46.26 36.66
CA GLY A 88 0.97 -45.34 37.10
C GLY A 88 1.06 -43.96 36.43
N PHE A 89 1.98 -43.78 35.51
CA PHE A 89 2.05 -42.59 34.62
C PHE A 89 1.67 -42.98 33.20
N ILE A 90 1.37 -42.03 32.35
CA ILE A 90 0.96 -42.25 30.96
C ILE A 90 1.57 -41.18 30.05
N ASP A 91 1.89 -41.57 28.84
CA ASP A 91 2.37 -40.64 27.78
C ASP A 91 3.53 -39.76 28.29
N LEU A 92 3.51 -38.48 27.92
CA LEU A 92 4.54 -37.50 28.28
C LEU A 92 4.69 -37.24 29.81
N PHE A 93 3.77 -37.75 30.65
CA PHE A 93 3.93 -37.70 32.09
C PHE A 93 4.69 -38.89 32.66
N ASP A 94 5.02 -39.84 31.79
CA ASP A 94 5.89 -40.98 32.11
C ASP A 94 7.36 -40.57 31.87
N LYS A 95 8.25 -41.01 32.77
CA LYS A 95 9.69 -40.69 32.71
C LYS A 95 10.47 -41.49 31.66
N GLY A 96 9.86 -42.58 31.18
CA GLY A 96 10.34 -43.34 30.03
C GLY A 96 10.18 -42.55 28.72
N CYS A 97 9.26 -41.60 28.70
CA CYS A 97 8.93 -40.80 27.52
C CYS A 97 9.80 -39.57 27.35
N SER A 98 10.67 -39.56 26.35
CA SER A 98 11.51 -38.40 26.01
C SER A 98 10.83 -37.42 25.04
N ILE A 99 9.93 -37.88 24.21
CA ILE A 99 9.10 -37.15 23.26
C ILE A 99 7.82 -37.96 22.96
N SER A 100 6.79 -37.29 22.43
CA SER A 100 5.51 -37.94 22.08
C SER A 100 5.60 -38.99 20.96
N THR A 101 6.70 -39.11 20.27
CA THR A 101 6.94 -40.13 19.24
C THR A 101 7.82 -41.26 19.73
N ASP A 102 8.15 -41.28 21.02
CA ASP A 102 8.87 -42.39 21.64
C ASP A 102 7.91 -43.59 21.79
N ASN A 103 8.43 -44.75 21.58
CA ASN A 103 7.67 -45.99 21.65
C ASN A 103 8.12 -46.91 22.78
N ASP A 104 8.63 -46.34 23.87
CA ASP A 104 9.10 -47.05 25.06
C ASP A 104 8.86 -46.16 26.30
N GLU A 105 7.89 -46.54 27.14
CA GLU A 105 7.54 -45.87 28.39
C GLU A 105 8.34 -46.40 29.59
N THR A 106 9.25 -47.38 29.37
CA THR A 106 9.98 -47.98 30.48
C THR A 106 10.90 -46.95 31.14
N ASP A 107 10.73 -46.73 32.44
CA ASP A 107 11.50 -45.78 33.24
C ASP A 107 13.02 -45.95 33.09
N PRO A 108 13.79 -44.89 32.78
CA PRO A 108 15.24 -44.97 32.67
C PRO A 108 15.87 -45.21 34.03
N VAL A 109 17.01 -45.96 34.04
CA VAL A 109 17.78 -46.24 35.25
C VAL A 109 18.38 -44.98 35.88
N VAL A 110 18.50 -43.91 35.09
CA VAL A 110 18.88 -42.55 35.51
C VAL A 110 17.67 -41.68 35.34
N ILE A 111 17.24 -40.97 36.38
CA ILE A 111 16.11 -40.05 36.31
C ILE A 111 16.44 -38.91 35.31
N PRO A 112 15.61 -38.67 34.29
CA PRO A 112 15.80 -37.59 33.34
C PRO A 112 15.83 -36.21 34.01
N ALA A 113 16.52 -35.26 33.43
CA ALA A 113 16.61 -33.88 33.98
C ALA A 113 15.25 -33.25 34.17
N CYS A 114 14.34 -33.48 33.23
CA CYS A 114 12.96 -32.94 33.28
C CYS A 114 12.00 -33.68 34.21
N SER A 115 12.47 -34.52 35.09
CA SER A 115 11.69 -35.25 36.13
C SER A 115 12.45 -35.56 37.39
N ASP A 116 13.64 -34.97 37.61
CA ASP A 116 14.54 -35.29 38.77
C ASP A 116 14.30 -34.36 39.98
N GLY A 117 13.44 -33.39 39.87
CA GLY A 117 13.12 -32.43 40.93
C GLY A 117 14.17 -31.35 41.16
N LEU A 118 15.12 -31.19 40.24
CA LEU A 118 16.17 -30.20 40.31
C LEU A 118 16.00 -29.19 39.17
N ASP A 119 16.42 -27.99 39.40
CA ASP A 119 16.57 -26.92 38.39
C ASP A 119 17.95 -27.08 37.75
N ASN A 120 18.03 -27.84 36.64
CA ASN A 120 19.28 -28.27 36.05
C ASN A 120 19.97 -27.20 35.21
N ASP A 121 19.23 -26.29 34.59
CA ASP A 121 19.73 -25.15 33.83
C ASP A 121 19.77 -23.84 34.63
N LYS A 122 19.18 -23.83 35.83
CA LYS A 122 19.14 -22.69 36.77
C LYS A 122 18.36 -21.51 36.30
N ASP A 123 17.30 -21.77 35.58
CA ASP A 123 16.38 -20.76 35.11
C ASP A 123 15.30 -20.40 36.13
N GLY A 124 15.15 -21.19 37.20
CA GLY A 124 14.14 -21.01 38.27
C GLY A 124 12.88 -21.81 38.05
N LEU A 125 12.86 -22.65 37.04
CA LEU A 125 11.82 -23.63 36.79
C LEU A 125 12.35 -25.04 37.07
N ILE A 126 11.47 -25.96 37.24
CA ILE A 126 11.82 -27.33 37.62
C ILE A 126 10.88 -28.26 36.86
N ASP A 127 11.47 -29.22 36.17
CA ASP A 127 10.79 -30.35 35.53
C ASP A 127 9.62 -29.99 34.58
N PHE A 128 9.21 -30.96 33.78
CA PHE A 128 8.00 -30.91 32.96
C PHE A 128 6.73 -30.95 33.83
N PRO A 129 5.67 -30.22 33.56
CA PRO A 129 5.48 -29.27 32.43
C PRO A 129 5.74 -27.80 32.84
N ALA A 130 6.42 -27.56 33.95
CA ALA A 130 6.65 -26.21 34.45
C ALA A 130 7.81 -25.50 33.72
N ASP A 131 8.79 -26.28 33.26
CA ASP A 131 9.98 -25.80 32.57
C ASP A 131 9.77 -25.80 31.04
N PRO A 132 9.97 -24.68 30.32
CA PRO A 132 9.86 -24.62 28.86
C PRO A 132 10.95 -25.37 28.11
N GLY A 133 12.12 -25.61 28.75
CA GLY A 133 13.18 -26.41 28.18
C GLY A 133 12.86 -27.91 28.11
N CYS A 134 11.81 -28.31 28.85
CA CYS A 134 11.34 -29.68 28.93
C CYS A 134 10.20 -29.94 27.93
N THR A 135 10.41 -30.85 26.98
CA THR A 135 9.38 -31.30 26.05
C THR A 135 8.51 -32.43 26.58
N ALA A 136 9.05 -33.26 27.55
CA ALA A 136 8.39 -34.34 28.24
C ALA A 136 9.13 -34.65 29.56
N THR A 137 8.54 -35.47 30.43
CA THR A 137 9.21 -35.93 31.68
C THR A 137 10.44 -36.78 31.42
N GLY A 138 10.53 -37.44 30.28
CA GLY A 138 11.71 -38.21 29.84
C GLY A 138 12.82 -37.41 29.18
N ASP A 139 12.64 -36.10 29.04
CA ASP A 139 13.66 -35.23 28.45
C ASP A 139 14.88 -35.07 29.38
N ASN A 140 16.07 -35.12 28.82
CA ASN A 140 17.31 -35.00 29.56
C ASN A 140 17.95 -33.62 29.56
N SER A 141 17.20 -32.59 29.08
CA SER A 141 17.66 -31.22 29.03
C SER A 141 16.56 -30.27 29.43
N GLU A 142 16.80 -29.45 30.42
CA GLU A 142 15.95 -28.33 30.81
C GLU A 142 16.32 -27.02 30.13
N ALA A 143 17.37 -27.03 29.29
CA ALA A 143 17.82 -25.80 28.64
C ALA A 143 16.76 -25.18 27.72
N ASP A 144 16.43 -23.95 28.00
CA ASP A 144 15.48 -23.14 27.21
C ASP A 144 15.85 -23.17 25.71
N PRO A 145 14.82 -23.21 24.81
CA PRO A 145 15.06 -23.13 23.37
C PRO A 145 15.76 -21.82 23.01
N LEU A 146 16.82 -21.92 22.21
CA LEU A 146 17.53 -20.75 21.75
C LEU A 146 16.64 -19.92 20.82
N MET A 147 16.63 -18.62 21.03
CA MET A 147 15.84 -17.63 20.30
C MET A 147 16.73 -16.69 19.53
N THR A 148 16.18 -16.10 18.47
CA THR A 148 16.75 -14.94 17.80
C THR A 148 16.20 -13.63 18.38
N ARG A 149 16.84 -12.54 18.09
CA ARG A 149 16.35 -11.20 18.46
C ARG A 149 15.00 -10.82 17.82
N TYR A 150 14.44 -11.61 16.93
CA TYR A 150 13.21 -11.35 16.19
C TYR A 150 12.00 -12.14 16.72
N ASP A 151 12.23 -13.22 17.45
CA ASP A 151 11.17 -14.16 17.85
C ASP A 151 10.21 -13.57 18.91
N MET A 152 10.55 -12.40 19.47
CA MET A 152 9.72 -11.74 20.49
C MET A 152 8.52 -10.96 19.89
N ALA A 153 8.41 -10.91 18.58
CA ALA A 153 7.48 -10.01 17.89
C ALA A 153 6.01 -10.34 18.16
N ASN A 154 5.26 -9.34 18.63
CA ASN A 154 3.81 -9.40 18.84
C ASN A 154 3.34 -10.57 19.73
N ALA A 155 4.17 -10.99 20.67
CA ALA A 155 3.89 -12.03 21.63
C ALA A 155 4.02 -11.53 23.07
N CYS A 156 3.58 -12.34 24.02
CA CYS A 156 3.55 -12.04 25.45
C CYS A 156 4.75 -12.68 26.15
N TRP A 157 5.52 -11.91 26.89
CA TRP A 157 6.78 -12.36 27.51
C TRP A 157 6.89 -11.94 28.96
N VAL A 158 7.59 -12.76 29.75
CA VAL A 158 8.17 -12.37 31.04
C VAL A 158 9.69 -12.24 30.89
N MET A 159 10.28 -11.36 31.66
CA MET A 159 11.69 -11.04 31.60
C MET A 159 12.39 -11.46 32.90
N ARG A 160 13.49 -12.22 32.78
CA ARG A 160 14.36 -12.62 33.91
C ARG A 160 15.70 -11.89 33.83
N ALA A 161 16.11 -11.27 34.91
CA ALA A 161 17.44 -10.65 35.01
C ALA A 161 18.47 -11.72 35.34
N ASN A 162 19.44 -11.98 34.47
CA ASN A 162 20.44 -13.06 34.66
C ASN A 162 21.43 -12.79 35.77
N GLY A 163 21.61 -11.51 36.16
CA GLY A 163 22.48 -11.13 37.28
C GLY A 163 22.05 -11.66 38.64
N ASN A 164 20.75 -11.78 38.88
CA ASN A 164 20.21 -12.31 40.13
C ASN A 164 19.28 -13.53 39.96
N GLY A 165 19.02 -13.96 38.73
CA GLY A 165 18.17 -15.11 38.38
C GLY A 165 16.69 -14.91 38.67
N LYS A 166 16.18 -13.67 38.82
CA LYS A 166 14.80 -13.38 39.20
C LYS A 166 14.03 -12.72 38.08
N PHE A 167 12.75 -13.02 38.05
CA PHE A 167 11.81 -12.38 37.14
C PHE A 167 11.42 -10.98 37.59
N VAL A 168 11.18 -10.12 36.61
CA VAL A 168 10.79 -8.74 36.79
C VAL A 168 9.32 -8.63 37.19
N THR A 169 9.05 -7.84 38.20
CA THR A 169 7.71 -7.45 38.65
C THR A 169 7.52 -5.95 38.53
N PHE A 170 6.30 -5.50 38.48
CA PHE A 170 5.94 -4.08 38.46
C PHE A 170 5.04 -3.75 39.63
N ASP A 171 5.42 -2.76 40.45
CA ASP A 171 4.65 -2.33 41.65
C ASP A 171 3.70 -1.15 41.39
N GLY A 172 3.49 -0.76 40.12
CA GLY A 172 2.73 0.41 39.71
C GLY A 172 3.58 1.68 39.53
N SER A 173 4.84 1.65 39.92
CA SER A 173 5.78 2.78 39.82
C SER A 173 7.17 2.38 39.36
N SER A 174 7.64 1.21 39.75
CA SER A 174 8.99 0.73 39.42
C SER A 174 9.02 -0.77 39.12
N TYR A 175 10.00 -1.15 38.35
CA TYR A 175 10.27 -2.54 38.00
C TYR A 175 11.35 -3.12 38.90
N ASN A 176 11.16 -4.37 39.34
CA ASN A 176 12.09 -5.04 40.25
C ASN A 176 12.23 -6.51 39.87
N ALA A 177 13.45 -7.00 39.66
CA ALA A 177 13.76 -8.42 39.51
C ALA A 177 13.72 -9.08 40.89
N SER A 178 12.55 -9.55 41.31
CA SER A 178 12.27 -9.86 42.74
C SER A 178 11.67 -11.24 42.98
N VAL A 179 11.02 -11.88 42.00
CA VAL A 179 10.31 -13.16 42.18
C VAL A 179 11.03 -14.30 41.43
N ALA A 180 10.91 -15.53 41.97
CA ALA A 180 11.47 -16.72 41.33
C ALA A 180 10.41 -17.38 40.39
N ASP A 181 9.12 -17.18 40.62
CA ASP A 181 8.04 -17.77 39.85
C ASP A 181 7.63 -16.85 38.68
N ARG A 182 7.72 -17.36 37.46
CA ARG A 182 7.32 -16.65 36.25
C ARG A 182 5.86 -16.23 36.22
N ASN A 183 4.97 -17.02 36.88
CA ASN A 183 3.56 -16.70 36.94
C ASN A 183 3.25 -15.44 37.74
N SER A 184 4.14 -15.05 38.65
CA SER A 184 4.09 -13.82 39.45
C SER A 184 4.81 -12.64 38.79
N ALA A 185 5.43 -12.83 37.64
CA ALA A 185 6.20 -11.81 36.93
C ALA A 185 5.28 -10.84 36.16
N GLU A 186 5.82 -9.65 35.87
CA GLU A 186 5.17 -8.67 34.96
C GLU A 186 5.12 -9.23 33.54
N ARG A 187 4.00 -9.04 32.87
CA ARG A 187 3.77 -9.41 31.48
C ARG A 187 4.08 -8.23 30.55
N PHE A 188 4.87 -8.49 29.53
CA PHE A 188 5.18 -7.52 28.51
C PHE A 188 4.70 -8.02 27.14
N TYR A 189 3.76 -7.30 26.54
CA TYR A 189 3.53 -7.44 25.10
C TYR A 189 4.66 -6.75 24.35
N MET A 190 5.37 -7.50 23.51
CA MET A 190 6.54 -7.03 22.79
C MET A 190 6.14 -6.51 21.43
N LYS A 191 5.84 -5.19 21.33
CA LYS A 191 5.46 -4.54 20.07
C LYS A 191 6.71 -4.18 19.28
N PRO A 192 6.96 -4.77 18.07
CA PRO A 192 8.07 -4.37 17.24
C PRO A 192 7.93 -2.94 16.72
N THR A 193 9.02 -2.19 16.69
CA THR A 193 9.14 -0.86 16.06
C THR A 193 9.97 -0.91 14.78
N ALA A 194 10.89 -1.86 14.69
CA ALA A 194 11.74 -2.21 13.56
C ALA A 194 12.40 -3.57 13.86
N LEU A 195 13.14 -4.13 12.92
CA LEU A 195 13.83 -5.40 13.09
C LEU A 195 14.75 -5.42 14.33
N GLY A 196 14.38 -6.25 15.32
CA GLY A 196 15.08 -6.41 16.61
C GLY A 196 14.97 -5.22 17.55
N LYS A 197 13.98 -4.37 17.36
CA LYS A 197 13.64 -3.25 18.24
C LYS A 197 12.19 -3.37 18.69
N TYR A 198 11.94 -3.09 19.97
CA TYR A 198 10.64 -3.32 20.57
C TYR A 198 10.25 -2.23 21.56
N MET A 199 8.94 -2.06 21.72
CA MET A 199 8.35 -1.41 22.90
C MET A 199 7.87 -2.51 23.85
N PHE A 200 8.09 -2.31 25.14
CA PHE A 200 7.63 -3.18 26.23
C PHE A 200 6.33 -2.64 26.81
N TYR A 201 5.21 -3.23 26.44
CA TYR A 201 3.87 -2.80 26.89
C TYR A 201 3.42 -3.66 28.07
N ASN A 202 3.29 -3.04 29.24
CA ASN A 202 3.04 -3.72 30.50
C ASN A 202 1.54 -3.98 30.76
N SER A 203 1.23 -4.73 31.82
CA SER A 203 -0.14 -5.06 32.24
C SER A 203 -1.00 -3.83 32.60
N ASN A 204 -0.38 -2.70 32.93
CA ASN A 204 -1.07 -1.43 33.19
C ASN A 204 -1.30 -0.60 31.90
N ARG A 205 -1.08 -1.19 30.71
CA ARG A 205 -1.18 -0.51 29.42
C ARG A 205 -0.26 0.69 29.28
N GLN A 206 0.98 0.55 29.74
CA GLN A 206 2.01 1.56 29.68
C GLN A 206 3.30 0.98 29.07
N LEU A 207 4.07 1.84 28.42
CA LEU A 207 5.36 1.52 27.83
C LEU A 207 6.48 1.80 28.81
N MET A 208 7.34 0.82 29.03
CA MET A 208 8.60 1.03 29.75
C MET A 208 9.51 1.95 28.94
N THR A 209 9.93 3.08 29.53
CA THR A 209 10.64 4.15 28.83
C THR A 209 11.92 4.52 29.57
N ALA A 210 13.03 4.66 28.83
CA ALA A 210 14.31 5.06 29.39
C ALA A 210 14.36 6.58 29.66
N GLY A 211 14.85 6.97 30.84
CA GLY A 211 15.17 8.36 31.15
C GLY A 211 16.55 8.77 30.60
N SER A 212 16.84 10.08 30.67
CA SER A 212 18.20 10.61 30.44
C SER A 212 19.16 10.26 31.59
N ASP A 213 18.61 9.88 32.75
CA ASP A 213 19.30 9.39 33.92
C ASP A 213 19.12 7.87 34.13
N ALA A 214 19.45 7.36 35.29
CA ALA A 214 19.32 5.93 35.57
C ALA A 214 17.87 5.46 35.78
N ALA A 215 16.90 6.36 35.83
CA ALA A 215 15.50 6.02 36.13
C ALA A 215 14.76 5.52 34.88
N LEU A 216 13.88 4.55 35.10
CA LEU A 216 12.82 4.19 34.13
C LEU A 216 11.56 4.98 34.44
N SER A 217 10.81 5.28 33.39
CA SER A 217 9.48 5.85 33.47
C SER A 217 8.48 5.03 32.66
N ASN A 218 7.19 5.33 32.83
CA ASN A 218 6.13 4.69 32.08
C ASN A 218 5.28 5.74 31.38
N VAL A 219 4.95 5.52 30.12
CA VAL A 219 4.08 6.38 29.31
C VAL A 219 2.96 5.56 28.68
N ILE A 220 1.84 6.19 28.40
CA ILE A 220 0.81 5.54 27.57
C ILE A 220 1.30 5.47 26.11
N SER A 221 0.76 4.54 25.32
CA SER A 221 1.16 4.32 23.92
C SER A 221 1.10 5.56 23.05
N ALA A 222 0.06 6.38 23.18
CA ALA A 222 -0.09 7.65 22.49
C ALA A 222 1.03 8.69 22.79
N ASN A 223 1.82 8.49 23.83
CA ASN A 223 2.97 9.34 24.20
C ASN A 223 4.31 8.63 24.00
N ALA A 224 4.36 7.57 23.22
CA ALA A 224 5.60 6.88 22.90
C ALA A 224 6.60 7.84 22.22
N THR A 225 7.87 7.62 22.51
CA THR A 225 9.01 8.35 21.92
C THR A 225 10.15 7.38 21.65
N ASP A 226 11.20 7.85 21.02
CA ASP A 226 12.41 7.03 20.80
C ASP A 226 13.01 6.47 22.11
N ASN A 227 12.69 7.08 23.26
CA ASN A 227 13.08 6.57 24.57
C ASN A 227 12.26 5.35 25.02
N SER A 228 11.13 5.07 24.36
CA SER A 228 10.31 3.87 24.58
C SER A 228 10.74 2.70 23.71
N GLU A 229 11.68 2.91 22.78
CA GLU A 229 12.22 1.91 21.88
C GLU A 229 13.45 1.23 22.48
N TRP A 230 13.41 -0.09 22.55
CA TRP A 230 14.46 -0.93 23.09
C TRP A 230 15.05 -1.85 22.03
N HIS A 231 16.35 -1.79 21.85
CA HIS A 231 17.12 -2.62 20.96
C HIS A 231 17.50 -3.92 21.68
N ILE A 232 17.08 -5.05 21.13
CA ILE A 232 17.39 -6.38 21.65
C ILE A 232 18.56 -6.94 20.87
N ARG A 233 19.58 -7.47 21.58
CA ARG A 233 20.74 -8.07 20.98
C ARG A 233 21.20 -9.27 21.78
N ALA A 234 21.43 -10.40 21.12
CA ALA A 234 21.96 -11.61 21.75
C ALA A 234 23.30 -11.32 22.43
N VAL A 235 23.55 -11.93 23.58
CA VAL A 235 24.84 -11.78 24.29
C VAL A 235 25.95 -12.37 23.43
N GLY A 236 26.99 -11.57 23.18
CA GLY A 236 28.11 -11.97 22.32
C GLY A 236 27.88 -11.81 20.82
N ASP A 237 26.73 -11.35 20.41
CA ASP A 237 26.44 -11.04 19.01
C ASP A 237 27.36 -9.92 18.49
N LYS A 238 28.08 -10.21 17.41
CA LYS A 238 29.01 -9.29 16.72
C LYS A 238 28.57 -8.93 15.32
N VAL A 239 27.36 -9.36 14.93
CA VAL A 239 26.82 -9.08 13.60
C VAL A 239 26.62 -7.57 13.45
N ASN A 240 27.13 -7.01 12.36
CA ASN A 240 26.90 -5.62 12.01
C ASN A 240 25.64 -5.51 11.14
N TYR A 241 24.49 -5.34 11.77
CA TYR A 241 23.23 -5.20 11.07
C TYR A 241 23.20 -3.86 10.30
N PRO A 242 22.90 -3.86 8.99
CA PRO A 242 22.76 -2.63 8.24
C PRO A 242 21.61 -1.80 8.80
N GLN A 243 21.70 -0.49 8.61
CA GLN A 243 20.58 0.39 8.90
C GLN A 243 19.57 0.27 7.78
N THR A 244 18.31 0.06 8.11
CA THR A 244 17.20 0.23 7.17
C THR A 244 17.14 1.68 6.70
N PRO A 245 16.78 1.96 5.43
CA PRO A 245 16.46 3.30 4.99
C PRO A 245 15.48 3.98 5.93
N VAL A 246 15.73 5.23 6.23
CA VAL A 246 15.02 5.95 7.29
C VAL A 246 13.73 6.54 6.75
N TYR A 247 12.65 6.42 7.52
CA TYR A 247 11.41 7.13 7.29
C TYR A 247 11.64 8.64 7.06
N ASN A 248 10.93 9.22 6.08
CA ASN A 248 10.98 10.64 5.74
C ASN A 248 12.41 11.15 5.40
N ARG A 249 13.21 10.33 4.74
CA ARG A 249 14.53 10.70 4.25
C ARG A 249 14.83 9.95 2.94
N GLU A 250 15.43 10.65 1.97
CA GLU A 250 15.93 10.02 0.77
C GLU A 250 16.98 8.95 1.11
N PRO A 251 16.82 7.69 0.66
CA PRO A 251 17.81 6.64 0.87
C PRO A 251 18.95 6.77 -0.13
N THR A 252 20.16 6.42 0.28
CA THR A 252 21.25 6.24 -0.68
C THR A 252 21.18 4.87 -1.34
N VAL A 253 21.76 4.75 -2.53
CA VAL A 253 21.86 3.46 -3.24
C VAL A 253 22.65 2.44 -2.41
N GLU A 254 23.68 2.91 -1.69
CA GLU A 254 24.50 2.09 -0.81
C GLU A 254 23.70 1.55 0.38
N GLU A 255 22.84 2.36 1.00
CA GLU A 255 21.95 1.94 2.09
C GLU A 255 20.97 0.86 1.61
N ILE A 256 20.28 1.09 0.50
CA ILE A 256 19.35 0.12 -0.10
C ILE A 256 20.11 -1.18 -0.43
N THR A 257 21.26 -1.07 -1.09
CA THR A 257 22.06 -2.24 -1.48
C THR A 257 22.56 -3.02 -0.28
N ALA A 258 23.04 -2.34 0.75
CA ALA A 258 23.52 -2.97 1.97
C ALA A 258 22.38 -3.68 2.72
N TRP A 259 21.22 -3.08 2.78
CA TRP A 259 20.03 -3.66 3.44
C TRP A 259 19.48 -4.87 2.67
N ARG A 260 19.29 -4.75 1.38
CA ARG A 260 18.72 -5.83 0.53
C ARG A 260 19.64 -7.04 0.39
N ASN A 261 20.94 -6.85 0.35
CA ASN A 261 21.92 -7.92 0.17
C ASN A 261 22.48 -8.47 1.50
N PHE A 262 21.95 -8.02 2.64
CA PHE A 262 22.39 -8.48 3.92
C PHE A 262 21.99 -9.95 4.14
N ASP A 263 23.00 -10.83 4.25
CA ASP A 263 22.78 -12.22 4.65
C ASP A 263 22.50 -12.25 6.16
N ASN A 264 21.22 -12.16 6.49
CA ASN A 264 20.76 -12.12 7.86
C ASN A 264 20.71 -13.52 8.47
N ASN A 265 21.81 -13.93 9.09
CA ASN A 265 21.87 -15.11 9.92
C ASN A 265 21.88 -14.68 11.39
N PRO A 266 20.71 -14.52 12.04
CA PRO A 266 20.63 -13.99 13.39
C PRO A 266 21.26 -14.97 14.39
N VAL A 267 21.94 -14.42 15.40
CA VAL A 267 22.50 -15.21 16.49
C VAL A 267 21.37 -15.76 17.34
N GLN A 268 21.38 -17.06 17.55
CA GLN A 268 20.52 -17.73 18.52
C GLN A 268 21.15 -17.67 19.92
N ALA A 269 20.35 -17.31 20.91
CA ALA A 269 20.79 -17.17 22.30
C ALA A 269 19.63 -17.41 23.29
N ASP A 270 19.97 -17.68 24.52
CA ASP A 270 19.08 -17.71 25.68
C ASP A 270 19.10 -16.40 26.49
N ALA A 271 20.04 -15.49 26.17
CA ALA A 271 20.27 -14.26 26.90
C ALA A 271 20.51 -13.07 25.96
N PHE A 272 19.92 -11.92 26.29
CA PHE A 272 19.94 -10.71 25.48
C PHE A 272 20.32 -9.48 26.29
N ASN A 273 21.02 -8.54 25.66
CA ASN A 273 21.17 -7.18 26.13
C ASN A 273 20.02 -6.31 25.59
N VAL A 274 19.53 -5.41 26.43
CA VAL A 274 18.40 -4.52 26.14
C VAL A 274 18.90 -3.07 26.25
N THR A 275 18.87 -2.31 25.13
CA THR A 275 19.46 -0.97 25.06
C THR A 275 18.49 0.06 24.49
N ALA A 276 18.38 1.22 25.08
CA ALA A 276 17.71 2.40 24.54
C ALA A 276 18.75 3.29 23.85
N GLN A 277 18.80 3.20 22.52
CA GLN A 277 19.83 3.88 21.72
C GLN A 277 19.68 5.41 21.74
N SER A 278 18.43 5.91 21.79
CA SER A 278 18.13 7.35 21.83
C SER A 278 18.85 8.10 22.96
N VAL A 279 19.04 7.43 24.09
CA VAL A 279 19.73 7.97 25.29
C VAL A 279 21.06 7.28 25.59
N ASN A 280 21.52 6.38 24.73
CA ASN A 280 22.75 5.59 24.88
C ASN A 280 22.81 4.87 26.25
N ARG A 281 21.75 4.15 26.63
CA ARG A 281 21.64 3.45 27.91
C ARG A 281 21.24 2.00 27.75
N SER A 282 21.79 1.13 28.63
CA SER A 282 21.42 -0.27 28.76
C SER A 282 20.53 -0.49 29.98
N LEU A 283 19.57 -1.40 29.84
CA LEU A 283 18.81 -1.90 30.98
C LEU A 283 19.74 -2.71 31.89
N ALA A 284 19.60 -2.52 33.20
CA ALA A 284 20.38 -3.17 34.24
C ALA A 284 19.55 -3.34 35.51
N ILE A 285 20.11 -4.04 36.52
CA ILE A 285 19.56 -4.11 37.87
C ILE A 285 20.57 -3.50 38.87
N ASP A 286 20.06 -2.82 39.88
CA ASP A 286 20.88 -2.36 41.02
C ASP A 286 21.10 -3.49 42.04
N ASP A 287 21.91 -3.25 43.08
CA ASP A 287 22.20 -4.22 44.15
C ASP A 287 20.93 -4.74 44.88
N ASN A 288 19.80 -4.05 44.79
CA ASN A 288 18.52 -4.44 45.40
C ASN A 288 17.59 -5.16 44.39
N GLY A 289 18.04 -5.34 43.15
CA GLY A 289 17.25 -5.93 42.07
C GLY A 289 16.29 -4.97 41.39
N LYS A 290 16.33 -3.67 41.66
CA LYS A 290 15.52 -2.66 40.96
C LYS A 290 16.06 -2.48 39.55
N LEU A 291 15.14 -2.47 38.55
CA LEU A 291 15.52 -2.14 37.17
C LEU A 291 15.89 -0.65 37.08
N ILE A 292 17.04 -0.43 36.49
CA ILE A 292 17.62 0.89 36.19
C ILE A 292 18.17 0.88 34.77
N THR A 293 18.64 2.01 34.29
CA THR A 293 19.48 2.08 33.09
C THR A 293 20.87 2.60 33.42
N GLU A 294 21.89 2.01 32.78
CA GLU A 294 23.27 2.43 32.85
C GLU A 294 23.74 2.98 31.51
N ILE A 295 24.81 3.79 31.50
CA ILE A 295 25.43 4.23 30.25
C ILE A 295 25.93 2.99 29.50
N PHE A 296 25.51 2.85 28.25
CA PHE A 296 25.94 1.75 27.41
C PHE A 296 27.46 1.85 27.16
N ASP A 297 28.20 0.82 27.55
CA ASP A 297 29.62 0.66 27.28
C ASP A 297 29.86 -0.74 26.69
N SER A 298 30.19 -0.81 25.43
CA SER A 298 30.43 -2.06 24.71
C SER A 298 31.69 -2.82 25.24
N SER A 299 32.51 -2.17 26.05
CA SER A 299 33.71 -2.77 26.67
C SER A 299 33.43 -3.45 28.02
N VAL A 300 32.27 -3.19 28.62
CA VAL A 300 31.83 -3.72 29.92
C VAL A 300 30.83 -4.86 29.67
N LYS A 301 30.82 -5.88 30.52
CA LYS A 301 29.79 -6.91 30.50
C LYS A 301 28.48 -6.28 31.03
N ASN A 302 27.61 -5.88 30.12
CA ASN A 302 26.28 -5.35 30.45
C ASN A 302 25.42 -6.46 31.07
N GLU A 303 24.42 -6.05 31.84
CA GLU A 303 23.37 -6.96 32.32
C GLU A 303 22.69 -7.65 31.14
N SER A 304 22.33 -8.89 31.30
CA SER A 304 21.57 -9.64 30.30
C SER A 304 20.25 -10.14 30.88
N PHE A 305 19.33 -10.35 29.99
CA PHE A 305 17.97 -10.78 30.32
C PHE A 305 17.60 -11.98 29.45
N SER A 306 16.91 -12.93 30.06
CA SER A 306 16.24 -14.02 29.35
C SER A 306 14.74 -13.72 29.25
N PHE A 307 14.11 -14.18 28.17
CA PHE A 307 12.68 -13.94 27.90
C PHE A 307 11.99 -15.28 27.78
N ILE A 308 10.89 -15.46 28.47
CA ILE A 308 10.08 -16.68 28.45
C ILE A 308 8.69 -16.31 27.93
N GLU A 309 8.25 -17.03 26.92
CA GLU A 309 6.95 -16.78 26.28
C GLU A 309 5.81 -17.19 27.23
N MET A 310 4.76 -16.40 27.21
CA MET A 310 3.53 -16.62 27.98
C MET A 310 2.33 -16.61 27.03
N PRO A 311 1.20 -17.24 27.41
CA PRO A 311 -0.01 -17.18 26.61
C PRO A 311 -0.39 -15.72 26.30
N ILE A 312 -0.67 -15.43 25.02
CA ILE A 312 -0.92 -14.07 24.52
C ILE A 312 -2.05 -13.35 25.27
N GLU A 313 -3.07 -14.10 25.68
CA GLU A 313 -4.23 -13.61 26.46
C GLU A 313 -3.85 -13.16 27.88
N SER A 314 -2.64 -13.45 28.35
CA SER A 314 -2.13 -12.99 29.64
C SER A 314 -1.54 -11.59 29.61
N CYS A 315 -1.26 -11.05 28.41
CA CYS A 315 -0.80 -9.69 28.20
C CYS A 315 -1.97 -8.71 27.98
N ALA A 316 -1.72 -7.43 28.20
CA ALA A 316 -2.64 -6.39 27.79
C ALA A 316 -2.59 -6.21 26.26
N ASN A 317 -3.74 -6.04 25.62
CA ASN A 317 -3.85 -5.76 24.21
C ASN A 317 -3.20 -4.43 23.88
N PHE A 318 -2.26 -4.43 22.92
CA PHE A 318 -1.68 -3.20 22.39
C PHE A 318 -2.67 -2.54 21.42
N PRO A 319 -2.83 -1.19 21.46
CA PRO A 319 -3.71 -0.50 20.55
C PRO A 319 -3.19 -0.56 19.10
N GLU A 320 -3.92 -1.29 18.25
CA GLU A 320 -3.58 -1.48 16.84
C GLU A 320 -4.85 -1.75 16.01
N ALA A 321 -4.79 -1.48 14.69
CA ALA A 321 -5.84 -1.86 13.77
C ALA A 321 -5.88 -3.37 13.56
N GLU A 322 -7.08 -3.86 13.26
CA GLU A 322 -7.29 -5.26 12.89
C GLU A 322 -7.44 -5.40 11.36
N SER A 323 -6.93 -6.50 10.82
CA SER A 323 -7.12 -6.82 9.40
C SER A 323 -8.51 -7.40 9.09
N ASN A 324 -9.26 -7.76 10.12
CA ASN A 324 -10.65 -8.28 10.06
C ASN A 324 -10.83 -9.46 9.09
N PHE A 325 -9.89 -10.37 9.04
CA PHE A 325 -10.03 -11.65 8.35
C PHE A 325 -9.39 -12.79 9.15
N THR A 326 -9.77 -14.03 8.82
CA THR A 326 -9.20 -15.26 9.37
C THR A 326 -8.93 -16.27 8.25
N GLY A 327 -8.06 -17.23 8.48
CA GLY A 327 -7.62 -18.21 7.51
C GLY A 327 -6.27 -17.85 6.87
N THR A 328 -5.78 -18.70 5.98
CA THR A 328 -4.48 -18.55 5.31
C THR A 328 -4.69 -18.17 3.86
N PRO A 329 -4.25 -16.99 3.43
CA PRO A 329 -4.38 -16.55 2.04
C PRO A 329 -3.64 -17.47 1.06
N PHE A 330 -4.21 -17.64 -0.12
CA PHE A 330 -3.55 -18.32 -1.24
C PHE A 330 -2.25 -17.58 -1.63
N LYS A 331 -1.15 -18.34 -1.84
CA LYS A 331 0.17 -17.74 -2.07
C LYS A 331 0.31 -16.94 -3.39
N GLY A 332 -0.50 -17.18 -4.38
CA GLY A 332 -0.52 -16.39 -5.63
C GLY A 332 0.18 -17.05 -6.81
N THR A 333 0.87 -18.18 -6.66
CA THR A 333 1.53 -18.88 -7.78
C THR A 333 0.81 -20.19 -8.09
N GLN A 334 0.53 -20.40 -9.36
CA GLN A 334 -0.08 -21.63 -9.90
C GLN A 334 0.99 -22.71 -10.14
N PRO A 335 0.59 -24.00 -10.30
CA PRO A 335 1.54 -25.08 -10.55
C PRO A 335 2.39 -24.93 -11.81
N ASP A 336 1.92 -24.17 -12.81
CA ASP A 336 2.65 -23.86 -14.05
C ASP A 336 3.61 -22.66 -13.90
N GLY A 337 3.68 -22.06 -12.72
CA GLY A 337 4.53 -20.91 -12.41
C GLY A 337 3.91 -19.55 -12.74
N THR A 338 2.70 -19.51 -13.30
CA THR A 338 1.99 -18.24 -13.53
C THR A 338 1.43 -17.66 -12.23
N VAL A 339 1.30 -16.35 -12.19
CA VAL A 339 0.71 -15.67 -11.03
C VAL A 339 -0.81 -15.60 -11.16
N LEU A 340 -1.49 -15.87 -10.06
CA LEU A 340 -2.93 -15.71 -9.93
C LEU A 340 -3.23 -14.74 -8.79
N GLY A 341 -3.78 -13.60 -9.12
CA GLY A 341 -4.12 -12.54 -8.19
C GLY A 341 -4.40 -11.24 -8.94
N HIS A 342 -5.03 -10.30 -8.27
CA HIS A 342 -5.29 -9.00 -8.87
C HIS A 342 -4.14 -8.01 -8.61
N ALA A 343 -4.11 -6.96 -9.42
CA ALA A 343 -3.12 -5.91 -9.36
C ALA A 343 -3.78 -4.54 -9.18
N ASP A 344 -3.25 -3.76 -8.27
CA ASP A 344 -3.44 -2.32 -8.17
C ASP A 344 -2.15 -1.65 -8.67
N VAL A 345 -2.22 -1.12 -9.89
CA VAL A 345 -1.03 -0.66 -10.60
C VAL A 345 -0.81 0.86 -10.53
N HIS A 346 -1.57 1.52 -9.63
CA HIS A 346 -1.43 2.95 -9.36
C HIS A 346 -2.03 3.30 -7.99
N VAL A 347 -1.16 3.57 -7.01
CA VAL A 347 -1.56 3.93 -5.65
C VAL A 347 -0.44 4.73 -4.95
N HIS A 348 -0.78 5.51 -3.91
CA HIS A 348 0.14 6.41 -3.21
C HIS A 348 0.27 6.06 -1.73
N ILE A 349 0.88 4.92 -1.40
CA ILE A 349 1.08 4.44 -0.02
C ILE A 349 1.93 5.43 0.80
N SER A 350 2.92 6.06 0.16
CA SER A 350 3.86 6.97 0.80
C SER A 350 3.43 8.44 0.80
N SER A 351 2.14 8.71 0.65
CA SER A 351 1.57 10.04 0.48
C SER A 351 1.69 10.97 1.69
N SER A 352 2.10 10.47 2.86
CA SER A 352 2.42 11.31 4.01
C SER A 352 3.44 12.41 3.71
N GLU A 353 4.29 12.22 2.69
CA GLU A 353 5.27 13.21 2.21
C GLU A 353 4.75 14.06 1.05
N PHE A 354 3.58 13.73 0.50
CA PHE A 354 2.94 14.46 -0.58
C PHE A 354 2.65 15.91 -0.16
N LEU A 355 2.84 16.84 -1.07
CA LEU A 355 2.74 18.28 -0.81
C LEU A 355 3.64 18.76 0.34
N GLY A 356 4.82 18.14 0.49
CA GLY A 356 5.76 18.45 1.57
C GLY A 356 5.22 18.12 2.96
N GLY A 357 4.43 17.04 3.09
CA GLY A 357 3.73 16.67 4.32
C GLY A 357 2.36 17.35 4.45
N GLY A 358 1.71 17.65 3.32
CA GLY A 358 0.39 18.28 3.29
C GLY A 358 -0.78 17.35 3.51
N GLN A 359 -0.58 16.05 3.40
CA GLN A 359 -1.57 15.04 3.71
C GLN A 359 -1.46 14.58 5.16
N TRP A 360 -2.59 14.33 5.82
CA TRP A 360 -2.60 13.90 7.21
C TRP A 360 -2.55 12.38 7.33
N GLY A 361 -1.72 11.88 8.23
CA GLY A 361 -1.61 10.48 8.59
C GLY A 361 -0.46 9.77 7.88
N TYR A 362 -0.28 8.50 8.23
CA TYR A 362 0.82 7.68 7.75
C TYR A 362 0.34 6.26 7.50
N ALA A 363 0.80 5.63 6.41
CA ALA A 363 0.52 4.23 6.12
C ALA A 363 1.06 3.26 7.19
N PHE A 364 2.02 3.67 7.97
CA PHE A 364 2.51 3.01 9.18
C PHE A 364 3.21 4.02 10.08
N HIS A 365 3.31 3.71 11.38
CA HIS A 365 4.21 4.44 12.28
C HIS A 365 4.84 3.43 13.26
N LYS A 366 6.14 3.59 13.57
CA LYS A 366 6.86 2.65 14.43
C LYS A 366 6.24 2.49 15.83
N PHE A 367 5.50 3.48 16.31
CA PHE A 367 4.79 3.45 17.59
C PHE A 367 3.31 3.02 17.48
N GLY A 368 2.85 2.57 16.29
CA GLY A 368 1.51 2.04 16.08
C GLY A 368 0.49 3.07 15.61
N ILE A 369 -0.77 2.64 15.56
CA ILE A 369 -1.87 3.36 14.92
C ILE A 369 -2.21 4.70 15.58
N GLU A 370 -2.07 4.84 16.89
CA GLU A 370 -2.33 6.12 17.59
C GLU A 370 -1.44 7.25 17.08
N HIS A 371 -0.22 6.94 16.63
CA HIS A 371 0.72 7.87 16.03
C HIS A 371 0.54 8.00 14.52
N ALA A 372 0.11 6.93 13.85
CA ALA A 372 -0.11 6.94 12.40
C ALA A 372 -1.40 7.70 12.02
N LEU A 373 -2.51 7.37 12.65
CA LEU A 373 -3.85 7.82 12.27
C LEU A 373 -4.57 8.51 13.45
N GLY A 374 -3.84 9.30 14.24
CA GLY A 374 -4.39 10.06 15.36
C GLY A 374 -5.22 11.27 14.95
N ASN A 375 -5.38 12.25 15.84
CA ASN A 375 -6.18 13.43 15.61
C ASN A 375 -5.49 14.44 14.68
N CYS A 376 -6.16 14.85 13.59
CA CYS A 376 -5.61 15.73 12.53
C CYS A 376 -5.63 17.24 12.90
N ALA A 377 -6.12 17.63 14.07
CA ALA A 377 -6.31 19.03 14.43
C ALA A 377 -5.02 19.87 14.39
N ALA A 378 -3.86 19.25 14.55
CA ALA A 378 -2.57 19.94 14.48
C ALA A 378 -2.31 20.52 13.08
N GLN A 379 -2.79 19.89 12.03
CA GLN A 379 -2.60 20.28 10.63
C GLN A 379 -3.85 20.94 10.04
N HIS A 380 -5.03 20.38 10.29
CA HIS A 380 -6.30 20.82 9.70
C HIS A 380 -7.09 21.79 10.60
N GLY A 381 -6.52 22.21 11.75
CA GLY A 381 -7.22 23.05 12.73
C GLY A 381 -8.25 22.26 13.54
N SER A 382 -8.72 22.82 14.66
CA SER A 382 -9.58 22.13 15.62
C SER A 382 -10.95 21.67 15.10
N SER A 383 -11.35 22.14 13.93
CA SER A 383 -12.63 21.81 13.26
C SER A 383 -12.44 21.46 11.79
N GLY A 384 -11.23 21.11 11.37
CA GLY A 384 -10.96 20.69 9.99
C GLY A 384 -10.96 21.81 8.93
N HIS A 385 -11.20 23.07 9.31
CA HIS A 385 -11.32 24.19 8.36
C HIS A 385 -10.00 24.61 7.68
N LEU A 386 -8.86 24.11 8.15
CA LEU A 386 -7.57 24.36 7.50
C LEU A 386 -7.18 23.28 6.48
N ASP A 387 -8.06 22.33 6.22
CA ASP A 387 -7.93 21.39 5.11
C ASP A 387 -8.28 22.10 3.78
N LEU A 388 -7.39 22.98 3.35
CA LEU A 388 -7.64 23.85 2.19
C LEU A 388 -7.61 23.09 0.87
N ILE A 389 -6.77 22.08 0.75
CA ILE A 389 -6.67 21.26 -0.46
C ILE A 389 -7.91 20.37 -0.58
N GLY A 390 -8.28 19.66 0.49
CA GLY A 390 -9.49 18.86 0.52
C GLY A 390 -10.74 19.69 0.18
N GLY A 391 -10.88 20.86 0.83
CA GLY A 391 -11.98 21.80 0.55
C GLY A 391 -12.00 22.30 -0.89
N ALA A 392 -10.84 22.59 -1.49
CA ALA A 392 -10.73 23.05 -2.86
C ALA A 392 -11.13 21.98 -3.90
N PHE A 393 -10.77 20.72 -3.66
CA PHE A 393 -11.12 19.61 -4.56
C PHE A 393 -12.57 19.14 -4.39
N THR A 394 -13.07 19.10 -3.17
CA THR A 394 -14.47 18.70 -2.87
C THR A 394 -15.47 19.84 -2.97
N GLN A 395 -14.98 21.08 -2.96
CA GLN A 395 -15.80 22.30 -2.86
C GLN A 395 -16.62 22.36 -1.55
N ASP A 396 -16.11 21.74 -0.51
CA ASP A 396 -16.66 21.71 0.84
C ASP A 396 -15.65 22.32 1.82
N PHE A 397 -15.93 23.50 2.33
CA PHE A 397 -15.10 24.23 3.30
C PHE A 397 -15.73 24.29 4.68
N ASP A 398 -16.79 23.49 4.93
CA ASP A 398 -17.46 23.47 6.24
C ASP A 398 -16.59 22.83 7.35
N GLY A 399 -15.47 22.22 6.96
CA GLY A 399 -14.55 21.52 7.84
C GLY A 399 -15.06 20.10 8.17
N HIS A 400 -14.34 19.40 9.03
CA HIS A 400 -14.64 18.04 9.41
C HIS A 400 -14.23 17.74 10.85
N ALA A 401 -14.77 16.66 11.44
CA ALA A 401 -14.30 16.16 12.73
C ALA A 401 -12.86 15.67 12.61
N THR A 402 -12.01 16.07 13.57
CA THR A 402 -10.57 15.83 13.51
C THR A 402 -10.13 14.55 14.19
N ASP A 403 -11.02 13.84 14.87
CA ASP A 403 -10.69 12.62 15.58
C ASP A 403 -10.43 11.46 14.60
N GLY A 404 -9.23 10.91 14.72
CA GLY A 404 -8.80 9.71 14.05
C GLY A 404 -9.06 8.44 14.88
N TRP A 405 -8.12 7.50 14.86
CA TRP A 405 -8.24 6.27 15.63
C TRP A 405 -8.48 6.55 17.13
N PRO A 406 -9.42 5.81 17.78
CA PRO A 406 -10.24 4.75 17.23
C PRO A 406 -11.59 5.22 16.67
N THR A 407 -11.96 6.48 16.82
CA THR A 407 -13.30 7.01 16.57
C THR A 407 -13.59 7.16 15.07
N PHE A 408 -12.65 7.73 14.31
CA PHE A 408 -12.77 7.89 12.86
C PHE A 408 -14.12 8.49 12.42
N THR A 409 -14.53 9.62 12.99
CA THR A 409 -15.88 10.18 12.76
C THR A 409 -16.11 10.54 11.30
N ASP A 410 -15.22 11.32 10.68
CA ASP A 410 -15.38 11.84 9.32
C ASP A 410 -14.34 11.31 8.34
N TRP A 411 -13.35 10.57 8.80
CA TRP A 411 -12.33 9.96 7.97
C TRP A 411 -11.82 8.63 8.59
N PRO A 412 -11.24 7.66 7.85
CA PRO A 412 -11.23 7.66 6.40
C PRO A 412 -12.63 7.47 5.80
N LYS A 413 -12.86 8.07 4.65
CA LYS A 413 -14.01 7.86 3.78
C LYS A 413 -13.59 8.11 2.33
N ARG A 414 -14.33 7.54 1.38
CA ARG A 414 -13.97 7.50 -0.03
C ARG A 414 -13.70 8.86 -0.69
N ASP A 415 -14.23 9.96 -0.15
CA ASP A 415 -14.12 11.32 -0.66
C ASP A 415 -13.41 12.30 0.28
N ASN A 416 -12.74 11.79 1.28
CA ASN A 416 -11.87 12.58 2.15
C ASN A 416 -10.43 12.50 1.64
N LEU A 417 -10.03 13.42 0.78
CA LEU A 417 -8.89 13.29 -0.13
C LEU A 417 -7.52 13.60 0.50
N THR A 418 -7.48 14.22 1.67
CA THR A 418 -6.26 14.74 2.32
C THR A 418 -5.89 14.00 3.59
N HIS A 419 -6.53 12.88 3.83
CA HIS A 419 -6.27 11.99 4.96
C HIS A 419 -5.83 10.61 4.48
N GLU A 420 -4.89 10.04 5.20
CA GLU A 420 -4.38 8.69 4.91
C GLU A 420 -5.52 7.65 4.91
N ALA A 421 -5.72 7.03 3.77
CA ALA A 421 -6.67 5.94 3.58
C ALA A 421 -6.00 4.57 3.43
N ILE A 422 -4.67 4.51 3.54
CA ILE A 422 -3.87 3.29 3.45
C ILE A 422 -3.13 3.10 4.77
N TYR A 423 -3.39 2.01 5.46
CA TYR A 423 -2.65 1.59 6.63
C TYR A 423 -2.17 0.16 6.44
N TRP A 424 -1.01 -0.23 6.96
CA TRP A 424 -0.40 -1.53 6.69
C TRP A 424 -1.33 -2.72 6.99
N LYS A 425 -2.19 -2.63 8.01
CA LYS A 425 -3.21 -3.63 8.32
C LYS A 425 -4.34 -3.68 7.28
N TRP A 426 -4.63 -2.56 6.63
CA TRP A 426 -5.59 -2.52 5.53
C TRP A 426 -4.99 -3.11 4.24
N ILE A 427 -3.68 -2.91 4.00
CA ILE A 427 -2.97 -3.62 2.91
C ILE A 427 -2.96 -5.13 3.17
N GLU A 428 -2.76 -5.56 4.43
CA GLU A 428 -2.81 -6.98 4.82
C GLU A 428 -4.18 -7.60 4.49
N ARG A 429 -5.27 -6.87 4.72
CA ARG A 429 -6.62 -7.32 4.33
C ARG A 429 -6.78 -7.42 2.80
N ALA A 430 -6.31 -6.44 2.03
CA ALA A 430 -6.33 -6.48 0.56
C ALA A 430 -5.49 -7.64 0.00
N TRP A 431 -4.31 -7.90 0.59
CA TRP A 431 -3.49 -9.06 0.30
C TRP A 431 -4.23 -10.38 0.53
N ALA A 432 -4.92 -10.52 1.64
CA ALA A 432 -5.75 -11.69 1.92
C ALA A 432 -6.86 -11.85 0.86
N GLY A 433 -7.38 -10.75 0.30
CA GLY A 433 -8.34 -10.71 -0.81
C GLY A 433 -7.77 -11.05 -2.19
N GLY A 434 -6.48 -11.36 -2.29
CA GLY A 434 -5.84 -11.80 -3.53
C GLY A 434 -5.02 -10.74 -4.27
N LEU A 435 -4.77 -9.58 -3.67
CA LEU A 435 -3.84 -8.58 -4.21
C LEU A 435 -2.42 -9.14 -4.23
N ARG A 436 -1.74 -9.10 -5.39
CA ARG A 436 -0.40 -9.68 -5.57
C ARG A 436 0.62 -8.73 -6.17
N VAL A 437 0.18 -7.70 -6.86
CA VAL A 437 1.04 -6.63 -7.39
C VAL A 437 0.46 -5.28 -6.96
N ILE A 438 1.31 -4.44 -6.43
CA ILE A 438 1.03 -3.03 -6.15
C ILE A 438 2.10 -2.20 -6.88
N VAL A 439 1.69 -1.11 -7.54
CA VAL A 439 2.61 -0.06 -7.95
C VAL A 439 2.36 1.16 -7.08
N ASN A 440 3.35 1.48 -6.24
CA ASN A 440 3.32 2.69 -5.42
C ASN A 440 4.00 3.83 -6.17
N ASP A 441 3.23 4.76 -6.71
CA ASP A 441 3.76 5.94 -7.36
C ASP A 441 4.14 7.01 -6.33
N LEU A 442 5.42 7.39 -6.34
CA LEU A 442 5.96 8.50 -5.55
C LEU A 442 5.41 9.79 -6.16
N VAL A 443 4.51 10.47 -5.46
CA VAL A 443 3.73 11.57 -6.00
C VAL A 443 4.07 12.89 -5.33
N ASP A 444 4.16 13.96 -6.13
CA ASP A 444 4.22 15.32 -5.59
C ASP A 444 3.78 16.37 -6.62
N ASN A 445 3.25 17.48 -6.10
CA ASN A 445 2.88 18.64 -6.86
C ASN A 445 3.40 19.91 -6.18
N GLU A 446 4.53 20.41 -6.65
CA GLU A 446 5.22 21.58 -6.09
C GLU A 446 4.31 22.81 -6.02
N THR A 447 3.50 23.07 -7.05
CA THR A 447 2.61 24.25 -7.09
C THR A 447 1.53 24.17 -6.04
N LEU A 448 0.90 23.01 -5.85
CA LEU A 448 -0.11 22.83 -4.80
C LEU A 448 0.54 22.87 -3.41
N CYS A 449 1.73 22.31 -3.24
CA CYS A 449 2.51 22.41 -2.02
C CYS A 449 2.81 23.87 -1.67
N GLU A 450 3.24 24.69 -2.62
CA GLU A 450 3.53 26.11 -2.40
C GLU A 450 2.27 26.89 -2.03
N LEU A 451 1.15 26.61 -2.67
CA LEU A 451 -0.14 27.21 -2.31
C LEU A 451 -0.48 26.90 -0.84
N GLN A 452 -0.40 25.65 -0.46
CA GLN A 452 -0.71 25.23 0.92
C GLN A 452 0.31 25.80 1.92
N ARG A 453 1.62 25.71 1.62
CA ARG A 453 2.68 26.29 2.46
C ARG A 453 2.44 27.77 2.78
N ASN A 454 2.07 28.53 1.76
CA ASN A 454 1.82 29.95 1.89
C ASN A 454 0.53 30.23 2.68
N ALA A 455 -0.54 29.44 2.41
CA ALA A 455 -1.83 29.61 3.08
C ALA A 455 -1.74 29.36 4.61
N VAL A 456 -0.97 28.37 5.03
CA VAL A 456 -0.77 28.05 6.47
C VAL A 456 0.45 28.78 7.07
N ASN A 457 1.18 29.56 6.28
CA ASN A 457 2.38 30.29 6.67
C ASN A 457 3.46 29.37 7.31
N ASP A 458 3.72 28.23 6.66
CA ASP A 458 4.75 27.27 7.07
C ASP A 458 5.99 27.37 6.17
N PRO A 459 6.97 28.24 6.49
CA PRO A 459 8.17 28.41 5.67
C PRO A 459 9.14 27.22 5.74
N THR A 460 8.88 26.23 6.58
CA THR A 460 9.74 25.06 6.76
C THR A 460 9.39 23.93 5.82
N ARG A 461 8.21 23.97 5.22
CA ARG A 461 7.72 22.95 4.29
C ARG A 461 8.56 22.95 3.02
N ASP A 462 9.13 21.81 2.68
CA ASP A 462 9.87 21.59 1.44
C ASP A 462 8.90 21.23 0.31
N CYS A 463 8.81 22.08 -0.69
CA CYS A 463 7.96 21.87 -1.86
C CYS A 463 8.75 21.41 -3.09
N ASN A 464 10.02 21.02 -2.96
CA ASN A 464 10.72 20.41 -4.08
C ASN A 464 10.25 18.97 -4.30
N SER A 465 9.63 18.71 -5.45
CA SER A 465 9.01 17.42 -5.75
C SER A 465 9.98 16.26 -5.76
N MET A 466 11.21 16.45 -6.26
CA MET A 466 12.23 15.40 -6.28
C MET A 466 12.73 15.05 -4.86
N ASN A 467 12.78 16.03 -3.95
CA ASN A 467 13.12 15.77 -2.55
C ASN A 467 11.99 15.01 -1.84
N ASN A 468 10.73 15.39 -2.11
CA ASN A 468 9.56 14.72 -1.54
C ASN A 468 9.48 13.27 -2.02
N ALA A 469 9.70 13.01 -3.33
CA ALA A 469 9.78 11.65 -3.87
C ALA A 469 10.91 10.83 -3.23
N GLY A 470 12.08 11.43 -3.01
CA GLY A 470 13.18 10.77 -2.30
C GLY A 470 12.81 10.36 -0.87
N ARG A 471 12.10 11.23 -0.13
CA ARG A 471 11.59 10.90 1.22
C ARG A 471 10.57 9.77 1.18
N GLN A 472 9.66 9.80 0.21
CA GLN A 472 8.68 8.72 -0.01
C GLN A 472 9.36 7.38 -0.28
N ALA A 473 10.41 7.35 -1.12
CA ALA A 473 11.18 6.14 -1.37
C ALA A 473 11.79 5.56 -0.07
N GLY A 474 12.38 6.40 0.77
CA GLY A 474 12.91 5.98 2.09
C GLY A 474 11.82 5.44 3.00
N THR A 475 10.64 6.07 2.99
CA THR A 475 9.47 5.65 3.77
C THR A 475 9.00 4.26 3.35
N MET A 476 9.00 3.93 2.05
CA MET A 476 8.60 2.61 1.55
C MET A 476 9.51 1.49 2.07
N TYR A 477 10.84 1.68 2.04
CA TYR A 477 11.78 0.70 2.61
C TYR A 477 11.66 0.59 4.14
N ALA A 478 11.43 1.71 4.82
CA ALA A 478 11.17 1.68 6.27
C ALA A 478 9.86 0.92 6.59
N MET A 479 8.85 0.99 5.74
CA MET A 479 7.61 0.24 5.87
C MET A 479 7.82 -1.27 5.66
N GLU A 480 8.64 -1.68 4.68
CA GLU A 480 8.99 -3.08 4.47
C GLU A 480 9.68 -3.66 5.71
N ASP A 481 10.69 -2.96 6.28
CA ASP A 481 11.34 -3.36 7.53
C ASP A 481 10.36 -3.45 8.70
N TYR A 482 9.47 -2.46 8.82
CA TYR A 482 8.44 -2.45 9.88
C TYR A 482 7.51 -3.66 9.76
N ILE A 483 7.00 -3.96 8.56
CA ILE A 483 6.13 -5.12 8.33
C ILE A 483 6.89 -6.42 8.60
N ASP A 484 8.11 -6.55 8.12
CA ASP A 484 8.97 -7.70 8.41
C ASP A 484 9.14 -7.91 9.92
N SER A 485 9.35 -6.81 10.67
CA SER A 485 9.47 -6.87 12.13
C SER A 485 8.18 -7.36 12.82
N GLN A 486 7.01 -7.01 12.29
CA GLN A 486 5.73 -7.48 12.81
C GLN A 486 5.51 -8.98 12.60
N TYR A 487 6.17 -9.58 11.60
CA TYR A 487 6.08 -10.99 11.25
C TYR A 487 7.27 -11.83 11.77
N GLY A 488 8.08 -11.27 12.65
CA GLY A 488 9.15 -12.01 13.36
C GLY A 488 10.44 -12.16 12.57
N GLY A 489 10.76 -11.24 11.67
CA GLY A 489 12.11 -11.16 11.10
C GLY A 489 12.19 -10.78 9.63
N PRO A 490 13.41 -10.57 9.14
CA PRO A 490 13.65 -10.13 7.77
C PRO A 490 13.05 -11.09 6.73
N GLY A 491 12.32 -10.54 5.76
CA GLY A 491 11.67 -11.29 4.71
C GLY A 491 10.50 -12.15 5.18
N LYS A 492 10.02 -12.00 6.40
CA LYS A 492 8.86 -12.73 6.95
C LYS A 492 7.52 -12.04 6.67
N GLY A 493 7.53 -10.74 6.43
CA GLY A 493 6.35 -9.97 6.11
C GLY A 493 5.74 -10.32 4.75
N PHE A 494 4.49 -9.94 4.57
CA PHE A 494 3.73 -10.16 3.32
C PHE A 494 4.03 -9.12 2.22
N PHE A 495 4.84 -8.12 2.49
CA PHE A 495 5.11 -6.94 1.65
C PHE A 495 6.58 -6.97 1.20
N GLN A 496 6.84 -6.82 -0.11
CA GLN A 496 8.20 -6.85 -0.64
C GLN A 496 8.36 -5.87 -1.80
N ILE A 497 9.30 -4.92 -1.66
CA ILE A 497 9.70 -4.04 -2.77
C ILE A 497 10.55 -4.85 -3.76
N VAL A 498 10.18 -4.80 -5.04
CA VAL A 498 10.80 -5.61 -6.09
C VAL A 498 11.38 -4.73 -7.20
N HIS A 499 12.52 -5.15 -7.77
CA HIS A 499 13.25 -4.39 -8.78
C HIS A 499 13.26 -5.07 -10.17
N SER A 500 12.64 -6.24 -10.29
CA SER A 500 12.51 -6.97 -11.55
C SER A 500 11.28 -7.89 -11.52
N PRO A 501 10.74 -8.30 -12.69
CA PRO A 501 9.65 -9.26 -12.74
C PRO A 501 10.04 -10.62 -12.16
N ALA A 502 11.29 -11.03 -12.28
CA ALA A 502 11.78 -12.28 -11.69
C ALA A 502 11.72 -12.25 -10.16
N GLU A 503 12.12 -11.14 -9.55
CA GLU A 503 12.04 -10.93 -8.11
C GLU A 503 10.58 -10.88 -7.64
N ALA A 504 9.70 -10.21 -8.40
CA ALA A 504 8.27 -10.17 -8.13
C ALA A 504 7.66 -11.57 -8.12
N ARG A 505 7.99 -12.41 -9.11
CA ARG A 505 7.51 -13.80 -9.17
C ARG A 505 7.97 -14.63 -7.98
N GLU A 506 9.22 -14.49 -7.55
CA GLU A 506 9.75 -15.24 -6.40
C GLU A 506 9.08 -14.77 -5.09
N GLY A 507 8.91 -13.46 -4.88
CA GLY A 507 8.19 -12.93 -3.72
C GLY A 507 6.74 -13.41 -3.65
N ILE A 508 6.01 -13.40 -4.78
CA ILE A 508 4.62 -13.89 -4.84
C ILE A 508 4.56 -15.41 -4.58
N LYS A 509 5.51 -16.18 -5.08
CA LYS A 509 5.62 -17.62 -4.80
C LYS A 509 5.81 -17.90 -3.30
N ASP A 510 6.54 -17.03 -2.60
CA ASP A 510 6.68 -17.08 -1.15
C ASP A 510 5.45 -16.57 -0.39
N GLY A 511 4.44 -16.07 -1.10
CA GLY A 511 3.15 -15.64 -0.56
C GLY A 511 3.07 -14.16 -0.26
N LYS A 512 3.95 -13.33 -0.86
CA LYS A 512 4.00 -11.89 -0.63
C LYS A 512 3.24 -11.09 -1.70
N ILE A 513 3.04 -9.81 -1.43
CA ILE A 513 2.73 -8.80 -2.45
C ILE A 513 4.06 -8.31 -3.03
N ALA A 514 4.17 -8.29 -4.36
CA ALA A 514 5.23 -7.61 -5.06
C ALA A 514 4.90 -6.12 -5.18
N VAL A 515 5.71 -5.26 -4.58
CA VAL A 515 5.55 -3.80 -4.59
C VAL A 515 6.56 -3.19 -5.53
N VAL A 516 6.08 -2.61 -6.62
CA VAL A 516 6.87 -1.86 -7.58
C VAL A 516 6.84 -0.39 -7.19
N LEU A 517 7.98 0.27 -7.16
CA LEU A 517 7.99 1.71 -7.00
C LEU A 517 7.80 2.37 -8.36
N GLY A 518 6.82 3.25 -8.46
CA GLY A 518 6.59 4.16 -9.56
C GLY A 518 6.90 5.60 -9.16
N ILE A 519 6.76 6.53 -10.10
CA ILE A 519 6.87 7.97 -9.85
C ILE A 519 5.92 8.75 -10.73
N GLU A 520 5.19 9.68 -10.12
CA GLU A 520 4.21 10.54 -10.75
C GLU A 520 4.35 11.98 -10.25
N ILE A 521 5.02 12.82 -11.02
CA ILE A 521 5.35 14.18 -10.61
C ILE A 521 5.13 15.17 -11.75
N SER A 522 4.46 16.28 -11.45
CA SER A 522 4.23 17.36 -12.45
C SER A 522 5.52 17.97 -12.97
N ASN A 523 6.53 18.15 -12.12
CA ASN A 523 7.84 18.68 -12.47
C ASN A 523 8.94 17.62 -12.34
N LEU A 524 8.76 16.48 -13.01
CA LEU A 524 9.71 15.36 -12.95
C LEU A 524 11.14 15.85 -13.28
N PHE A 525 12.10 15.47 -12.44
CA PHE A 525 13.53 15.88 -12.51
C PHE A 525 13.76 17.38 -12.34
N ASP A 526 12.84 18.09 -11.69
CA ASP A 526 12.80 19.56 -11.57
C ASP A 526 12.76 20.28 -12.94
N CYS A 527 12.28 19.59 -13.98
CA CYS A 527 12.23 20.08 -15.35
C CYS A 527 10.94 20.86 -15.59
N LYS A 528 10.89 22.11 -15.10
CA LYS A 528 9.75 23.00 -15.29
C LYS A 528 9.72 23.59 -16.69
N LEU A 529 8.52 23.93 -17.14
CA LEU A 529 8.28 24.71 -18.32
C LEU A 529 7.98 26.17 -17.95
N ASN A 530 8.96 27.06 -18.10
CA ASN A 530 8.80 28.46 -17.78
C ASN A 530 8.88 29.32 -19.04
N TYR A 531 8.03 30.36 -19.12
CA TYR A 531 8.10 31.38 -20.15
C TYR A 531 8.79 32.63 -19.63
N LYS A 532 9.64 33.25 -20.46
CA LYS A 532 10.22 34.54 -20.12
C LYS A 532 9.14 35.59 -19.97
N PRO A 533 9.20 36.48 -18.96
CA PRO A 533 8.27 37.57 -18.80
C PRO A 533 8.11 38.38 -20.08
N GLY A 534 6.88 38.66 -20.50
CA GLY A 534 6.58 39.47 -21.71
C GLY A 534 6.65 38.70 -23.04
N ARG A 535 6.94 37.40 -23.04
CA ARG A 535 6.89 36.57 -24.23
C ARG A 535 5.51 35.93 -24.36
N GLN A 536 4.87 36.05 -25.52
CA GLN A 536 3.65 35.30 -25.78
C GLN A 536 3.94 33.81 -25.85
N LYS A 537 3.10 32.99 -25.20
CA LYS A 537 3.08 31.55 -25.43
C LYS A 537 2.89 31.27 -26.91
N GLN A 538 3.91 30.74 -27.55
CA GLN A 538 3.77 30.23 -28.90
C GLN A 538 3.62 28.71 -28.83
N PRO A 539 2.59 28.13 -29.47
CA PRO A 539 2.51 26.68 -29.61
C PRO A 539 3.81 26.19 -30.28
N PHE A 540 4.43 25.18 -29.68
CA PHE A 540 5.60 24.51 -30.31
C PHE A 540 6.82 25.39 -30.58
N GLU A 541 7.15 26.33 -29.71
CA GLU A 541 8.48 26.93 -29.77
C GLU A 541 9.53 25.85 -29.52
N GLU A 542 10.10 25.35 -30.59
CA GLU A 542 11.27 24.49 -30.57
C GLU A 542 12.48 25.28 -30.02
N PRO A 543 13.41 24.63 -29.30
CA PRO A 543 14.65 25.24 -28.90
C PRO A 543 15.35 25.81 -30.16
N GLU A 544 15.73 27.07 -30.16
CA GLU A 544 16.32 27.73 -31.33
C GLU A 544 17.62 27.05 -31.82
N ASN A 545 18.22 26.18 -31.01
CA ASN A 545 19.50 25.56 -31.33
C ASN A 545 19.51 24.03 -31.29
N GLY A 546 18.44 23.36 -30.96
CA GLY A 546 18.40 21.87 -30.87
C GLY A 546 19.43 21.26 -29.91
N SER A 547 20.04 22.07 -29.06
CA SER A 547 21.23 21.71 -28.29
C SER A 547 20.93 21.48 -26.78
N GLY A 548 19.71 21.26 -26.42
CA GLY A 548 19.37 21.00 -25.04
C GLY A 548 18.59 22.11 -24.37
N LEU A 549 18.04 21.78 -23.22
CA LEU A 549 17.07 22.60 -22.47
C LEU A 549 17.66 23.92 -21.95
N ALA A 550 18.93 23.94 -21.58
CA ALA A 550 19.61 25.12 -21.04
C ALA A 550 19.66 26.30 -22.02
N SER A 551 19.54 26.07 -23.33
CA SER A 551 19.48 27.11 -24.36
C SER A 551 18.07 27.40 -24.84
N ASP A 552 17.07 26.65 -24.37
CA ASP A 552 15.67 26.83 -24.72
C ASP A 552 15.13 28.11 -24.10
N ALA A 553 14.49 28.92 -24.90
CA ALA A 553 13.82 30.11 -24.41
C ALA A 553 12.59 29.81 -23.49
N SER A 554 12.12 28.57 -23.48
CA SER A 554 11.10 28.07 -22.56
C SER A 554 11.62 27.80 -21.15
N PHE A 555 12.94 27.77 -20.96
CA PHE A 555 13.62 27.56 -19.69
C PHE A 555 14.47 28.77 -19.34
N PRO A 556 13.98 29.72 -18.57
CA PRO A 556 14.76 30.89 -18.22
C PRO A 556 15.97 30.53 -17.35
N ALA A 557 17.10 31.13 -17.66
CA ALA A 557 18.37 30.98 -16.94
C ALA A 557 18.33 31.45 -15.47
N GLU A 558 17.19 31.90 -15.00
CA GLU A 558 16.99 32.46 -13.65
C GLU A 558 16.44 31.46 -12.64
N ASN A 559 16.05 30.25 -13.08
CA ASN A 559 15.57 29.21 -12.16
C ASN A 559 16.71 28.37 -11.62
N THR A 560 16.64 28.08 -10.34
CA THR A 560 17.56 27.18 -9.62
C THR A 560 17.46 25.73 -10.06
N TYR A 561 16.49 25.39 -10.90
CA TYR A 561 16.21 24.05 -11.42
C TYR A 561 16.43 24.02 -12.94
N GLU A 562 17.71 24.00 -13.33
CA GLU A 562 18.09 23.81 -14.72
C GLU A 562 18.14 22.31 -15.03
N CYS A 563 17.15 21.80 -15.77
CA CYS A 563 17.30 20.48 -16.34
C CYS A 563 18.01 20.56 -17.71
N THR A 564 18.89 19.60 -17.98
CA THR A 564 19.68 19.55 -19.19
C THR A 564 19.79 18.13 -19.73
N THR A 565 19.93 18.01 -21.05
CA THR A 565 20.28 16.75 -21.73
C THR A 565 21.80 16.49 -21.74
N GLU A 566 22.63 17.43 -21.27
CA GLU A 566 24.08 17.24 -21.17
C GLU A 566 24.39 16.24 -20.02
N GLU A 567 24.92 15.09 -20.40
CA GLU A 567 25.20 14.00 -19.46
C GLU A 567 26.36 14.33 -18.51
N GLY A 568 26.32 13.79 -17.30
CA GLY A 568 27.38 13.94 -16.29
C GLY A 568 27.26 15.17 -15.40
N LEU A 569 26.24 16.00 -15.58
CA LEU A 569 25.91 17.09 -14.66
C LEU A 569 24.91 16.61 -13.59
N PRO A 570 24.98 17.12 -12.35
CA PRO A 570 24.07 16.73 -11.28
C PRO A 570 22.59 16.94 -11.61
N ASN A 571 22.26 17.95 -12.39
CA ASN A 571 20.92 18.34 -12.82
C ASN A 571 20.59 17.83 -14.24
N SER A 572 21.37 16.90 -14.80
CA SER A 572 21.02 16.29 -16.08
C SER A 572 19.85 15.32 -15.92
N ILE A 573 19.01 15.24 -16.93
CA ILE A 573 17.88 14.30 -16.98
C ILE A 573 18.36 12.87 -16.73
N LEU A 574 19.47 12.46 -17.34
CA LEU A 574 20.01 11.13 -17.15
C LEU A 574 20.46 10.89 -15.70
N THR A 575 21.17 11.84 -15.07
CA THR A 575 21.60 11.71 -13.67
C THR A 575 20.40 11.58 -12.70
N GLN A 576 19.35 12.38 -12.92
CA GLN A 576 18.13 12.28 -12.11
C GLN A 576 17.37 10.97 -12.38
N MET A 577 17.39 10.49 -13.60
CA MET A 577 16.81 9.19 -13.97
C MET A 577 17.57 8.03 -13.30
N GLU A 578 18.90 8.09 -13.29
CA GLU A 578 19.74 7.13 -12.55
C GLU A 578 19.50 7.20 -11.03
N ARG A 579 19.27 8.40 -10.47
CA ARG A 579 18.92 8.60 -9.06
C ARG A 579 17.63 7.85 -8.70
N ILE A 580 16.53 8.07 -9.44
CA ILE A 580 15.28 7.37 -9.16
C ILE A 580 15.34 5.86 -9.42
N HIS A 581 16.08 5.43 -10.45
CA HIS A 581 16.34 4.01 -10.70
C HIS A 581 17.10 3.38 -9.53
N GLY A 582 18.04 4.11 -8.94
CA GLY A 582 18.78 3.72 -7.73
C GLY A 582 17.87 3.56 -6.50
N TRP A 583 16.81 4.34 -6.38
CA TRP A 583 15.77 4.15 -5.33
C TRP A 583 14.92 2.91 -5.56
N GLY A 584 14.99 2.27 -6.71
CA GLY A 584 14.17 1.11 -7.08
C GLY A 584 12.95 1.44 -7.92
N VAL A 585 12.79 2.69 -8.37
CA VAL A 585 11.68 3.06 -9.28
C VAL A 585 11.79 2.29 -10.59
N ARG A 586 10.65 1.73 -11.03
CA ARG A 586 10.56 0.95 -12.28
C ARG A 586 9.43 1.38 -13.20
N GLN A 587 8.48 2.17 -12.73
CA GLN A 587 7.39 2.75 -13.53
C GLN A 587 7.48 4.27 -13.48
N ILE A 588 7.18 4.95 -14.58
CA ILE A 588 7.23 6.41 -14.68
C ILE A 588 5.99 6.94 -15.39
N ILE A 589 5.27 7.84 -14.71
CA ILE A 589 4.37 8.83 -15.31
C ILE A 589 5.15 10.13 -15.40
N SER A 590 5.44 10.56 -16.63
CA SER A 590 6.41 11.64 -16.87
C SER A 590 5.79 13.04 -16.89
N ILE A 591 4.48 13.11 -16.95
CA ILE A 591 3.69 14.35 -16.99
C ILE A 591 2.47 14.11 -16.12
N HIS A 592 2.25 14.99 -15.14
CA HIS A 592 1.12 14.90 -14.23
C HIS A 592 0.56 16.29 -13.96
N GLU A 593 -0.75 16.46 -14.14
CA GLU A 593 -1.56 17.65 -13.90
C GLU A 593 -1.13 18.94 -14.62
N PHE A 594 0.16 19.16 -14.88
CA PHE A 594 0.68 20.39 -15.50
C PHE A 594 1.64 20.10 -16.64
N ASP A 595 1.69 21.05 -17.61
CA ASP A 595 2.74 21.03 -18.64
C ASP A 595 4.13 21.13 -18.00
N ASN A 596 5.05 20.34 -18.51
CA ASN A 596 6.44 20.37 -18.08
C ASN A 596 7.41 20.42 -19.28
N ALA A 597 8.71 20.29 -19.02
CA ALA A 597 9.74 20.33 -20.07
C ALA A 597 9.62 19.22 -21.11
N PHE A 598 8.94 18.12 -20.81
CA PHE A 598 8.87 16.94 -21.69
C PHE A 598 7.69 17.02 -22.66
N GLY A 599 6.65 17.78 -22.31
CA GLY A 599 5.47 17.93 -23.17
C GLY A 599 4.26 18.48 -22.46
N GLY A 600 3.09 18.22 -23.03
CA GLY A 600 1.80 18.66 -22.57
C GLY A 600 1.02 17.61 -21.82
N ASN A 601 0.39 18.06 -20.74
CA ASN A 601 -0.58 17.31 -19.98
C ASN A 601 -1.95 17.33 -20.67
N GLY A 602 -2.76 16.32 -20.45
CA GLY A 602 -4.20 16.38 -20.72
C GLY A 602 -4.85 17.48 -19.86
N ILE A 603 -5.81 18.23 -20.41
CA ILE A 603 -6.46 19.31 -19.69
C ILE A 603 -7.50 18.73 -18.76
N PHE A 604 -7.39 18.96 -17.45
CA PHE A 604 -8.36 18.53 -16.46
C PHE A 604 -9.48 19.56 -16.23
N ASP A 605 -10.62 19.06 -15.82
CA ASP A 605 -11.67 19.87 -15.23
C ASP A 605 -11.25 20.29 -13.80
N GLY A 606 -11.40 21.55 -13.50
CA GLY A 606 -11.17 22.08 -12.17
C GLY A 606 -10.36 23.38 -12.15
N LEU A 607 -10.81 24.31 -11.31
CA LEU A 607 -10.20 25.64 -11.23
C LEU A 607 -8.78 25.58 -10.70
N ILE A 608 -8.55 24.77 -9.67
CA ILE A 608 -7.24 24.64 -9.00
C ILE A 608 -6.20 24.13 -9.97
N LEU A 609 -6.51 23.08 -10.75
CA LEU A 609 -5.58 22.50 -11.72
C LEU A 609 -5.29 23.45 -12.89
N ASN A 610 -6.29 24.17 -13.37
CA ASN A 610 -6.10 25.17 -14.43
C ASN A 610 -5.27 26.37 -13.97
N LEU A 611 -5.48 26.85 -12.74
CA LEU A 611 -4.65 27.89 -12.14
C LEU A 611 -3.23 27.37 -11.86
N GLY A 612 -3.11 26.14 -11.39
CA GLY A 612 -1.84 25.47 -11.12
C GLY A 612 -0.99 25.36 -12.38
N ASN A 613 -1.56 24.92 -13.50
CA ASN A 613 -0.82 24.88 -14.78
C ASN A 613 -0.35 26.27 -15.22
N ARG A 614 -1.19 27.29 -15.07
CA ARG A 614 -0.81 28.67 -15.38
C ARG A 614 0.37 29.15 -14.54
N GLU A 615 0.36 28.83 -13.22
CA GLU A 615 1.45 29.18 -12.32
C GLU A 615 2.70 28.39 -12.64
N ASN A 616 2.59 27.08 -12.78
CA ASN A 616 3.69 26.17 -13.10
C ASN A 616 4.40 26.53 -14.40
N THR A 617 3.68 27.09 -15.37
CA THR A 617 4.23 27.52 -16.66
C THR A 617 4.67 29.00 -16.70
N GLY A 618 4.79 29.67 -15.55
CA GLY A 618 5.24 31.07 -15.45
C GLY A 618 4.22 32.11 -15.88
N GLY A 619 2.93 31.75 -15.86
CA GLY A 619 1.83 32.64 -16.27
C GLY A 619 1.43 33.68 -15.21
N ILE A 620 1.89 33.58 -13.97
CA ILE A 620 1.63 34.54 -12.88
C ILE A 620 2.99 35.10 -12.41
N PRO A 621 3.20 36.42 -12.40
CA PRO A 621 4.40 36.99 -11.80
C PRO A 621 4.47 36.67 -10.29
N SER A 622 5.64 36.33 -9.80
CA SER A 622 5.90 35.92 -8.42
C SER A 622 5.60 36.96 -7.33
N GLY A 623 4.99 38.07 -7.64
CA GLY A 623 4.55 39.10 -6.71
C GLY A 623 3.04 39.18 -6.51
N ASP A 624 2.22 38.49 -7.34
CA ASP A 624 0.76 38.57 -7.30
C ASP A 624 0.11 37.36 -6.58
N VAL A 625 0.92 36.42 -6.09
CA VAL A 625 0.43 35.29 -5.30
C VAL A 625 -0.28 35.75 -4.01
N GLY A 626 -0.01 36.96 -3.53
CA GLY A 626 -0.71 37.59 -2.43
C GLY A 626 -2.24 37.68 -2.59
N SER A 627 -2.75 37.73 -3.82
CA SER A 627 -4.20 37.85 -4.03
C SER A 627 -4.95 36.51 -4.01
N ILE A 628 -4.29 35.42 -4.37
CA ILE A 628 -4.84 34.06 -4.19
C ILE A 628 -4.77 33.67 -2.71
N LEU A 629 -3.73 34.12 -2.01
CA LEU A 629 -3.50 33.85 -0.60
C LEU A 629 -4.35 34.72 0.32
N ASP A 630 -4.69 35.93 -0.09
CA ASP A 630 -5.60 36.80 0.66
C ASP A 630 -7.02 36.20 0.76
N LEU A 631 -7.36 35.25 -0.12
CA LEU A 631 -8.60 34.48 -0.05
C LEU A 631 -8.64 33.50 1.10
N PHE A 632 -7.51 32.87 1.40
CA PHE A 632 -7.42 31.89 2.47
C PHE A 632 -7.08 32.55 3.83
N SER A 633 -6.98 33.87 3.89
CA SER A 633 -6.72 34.62 5.11
C SER A 633 -7.97 34.87 5.99
N GLY A 634 -9.17 34.46 5.52
CA GLY A 634 -10.42 34.46 6.28
C GLY A 634 -11.02 33.05 6.33
N THR A 635 -12.13 32.85 7.03
CA THR A 635 -12.92 31.62 6.86
C THR A 635 -13.38 31.57 5.39
N PRO A 636 -12.89 30.63 4.57
CA PRO A 636 -13.30 30.54 3.18
C PRO A 636 -14.80 30.21 3.15
N ASP A 637 -15.55 31.00 2.42
CA ASP A 637 -16.94 30.75 2.10
C ASP A 637 -17.15 30.83 0.59
N GLU A 638 -18.29 30.39 0.12
CA GLU A 638 -18.62 30.37 -1.31
C GLU A 638 -18.50 31.75 -1.96
N ASP A 639 -18.78 32.81 -1.20
CA ASP A 639 -18.65 34.19 -1.68
C ASP A 639 -17.19 34.62 -1.84
N SER A 640 -16.30 34.13 -0.98
CA SER A 640 -14.84 34.37 -1.04
C SER A 640 -14.22 33.70 -2.26
N PHE A 641 -14.63 32.47 -2.56
CA PHE A 641 -14.21 31.76 -3.76
C PHE A 641 -14.72 32.41 -5.05
N GLN A 642 -15.99 32.90 -5.06
CA GLN A 642 -16.53 33.65 -6.17
C GLN A 642 -15.82 34.99 -6.40
N ASN A 643 -15.41 35.64 -5.33
CA ASN A 643 -14.64 36.87 -5.41
C ASN A 643 -13.23 36.64 -5.99
N LEU A 644 -12.61 35.46 -5.75
CA LEU A 644 -11.35 35.09 -6.39
C LEU A 644 -11.49 35.01 -7.92
N VAL A 645 -12.43 34.22 -8.38
CA VAL A 645 -12.63 34.00 -9.82
C VAL A 645 -12.96 35.31 -10.53
N THR A 646 -13.70 36.21 -9.85
CA THR A 646 -14.08 37.54 -10.38
C THR A 646 -12.94 38.55 -10.32
N ASN A 647 -12.02 38.44 -9.36
CA ASN A 647 -10.96 39.44 -9.09
C ASN A 647 -9.57 38.95 -9.42
N LEU A 648 -9.42 37.82 -10.14
CA LEU A 648 -8.11 37.39 -10.63
C LEU A 648 -7.42 38.52 -11.37
N PRO A 649 -6.15 38.87 -11.05
CA PRO A 649 -5.49 40.02 -11.63
C PRO A 649 -5.50 39.98 -13.16
N THR A 650 -6.03 41.01 -13.78
CA THR A 650 -5.98 41.23 -15.22
C THR A 650 -4.62 41.86 -15.59
N THR A 651 -3.52 41.14 -15.35
CA THR A 651 -2.24 41.67 -15.77
C THR A 651 -2.10 41.46 -17.28
N GLU A 652 -1.98 42.56 -18.01
CA GLU A 652 -1.71 42.60 -19.46
C GLU A 652 -0.45 41.85 -19.88
N THR A 653 0.36 41.46 -18.92
CA THR A 653 1.61 40.73 -19.10
C THR A 653 1.46 39.20 -19.03
N ALA A 654 0.40 38.69 -18.46
CA ALA A 654 0.09 37.28 -18.57
C ALA A 654 -0.43 36.96 -19.99
N THR A 655 -0.09 35.84 -20.52
CA THR A 655 -0.50 35.37 -21.86
C THR A 655 -2.03 35.32 -22.08
N GLY A 656 -2.79 35.57 -21.07
CA GLY A 656 -4.25 35.55 -21.14
C GLY A 656 -4.87 34.16 -21.18
N GLU A 657 -4.10 33.12 -21.36
CA GLU A 657 -4.53 31.72 -21.52
C GLU A 657 -3.92 30.89 -20.42
N TRP A 658 -4.72 29.95 -19.89
CA TRP A 658 -4.25 28.96 -18.91
C TRP A 658 -3.58 27.78 -19.59
N TRP A 659 -4.04 27.48 -20.82
CA TRP A 659 -3.54 26.45 -21.69
C TRP A 659 -3.39 26.99 -23.11
N THR A 660 -2.39 26.53 -23.82
CA THR A 660 -2.33 26.68 -25.27
C THR A 660 -3.10 25.52 -25.87
N THR A 661 -4.19 25.80 -26.60
CA THR A 661 -5.13 24.75 -27.02
C THR A 661 -5.37 24.72 -28.52
N TYR A 662 -5.88 23.58 -28.98
CA TYR A 662 -6.47 23.38 -30.30
C TYR A 662 -7.79 22.65 -30.15
N ASN A 663 -8.64 22.66 -31.19
CA ASN A 663 -9.86 21.87 -31.17
C ASN A 663 -9.52 20.38 -31.17
N CYS A 664 -10.04 19.63 -30.21
CA CYS A 664 -9.81 18.19 -30.17
C CYS A 664 -10.29 17.53 -31.44
N PRO A 665 -9.52 16.62 -32.07
CA PRO A 665 -9.79 16.12 -33.41
C PRO A 665 -11.00 15.21 -33.53
N ILE A 666 -11.77 14.96 -32.46
CA ILE A 666 -12.73 13.87 -32.49
C ILE A 666 -14.11 14.24 -31.99
N GLU A 667 -15.06 14.29 -32.92
CA GLU A 667 -16.38 13.74 -32.71
C GLU A 667 -16.45 12.37 -33.39
N GLY A 668 -16.52 11.28 -32.63
CA GLY A 668 -17.08 10.02 -33.14
C GLY A 668 -16.21 8.79 -33.23
N GLU A 669 -14.93 8.78 -32.87
CA GLU A 669 -14.20 7.53 -32.75
C GLU A 669 -14.12 7.07 -31.27
N GLY A 670 -15.01 6.15 -30.93
CA GLY A 670 -14.85 5.34 -29.74
C GLY A 670 -15.13 5.98 -28.40
N GLY A 671 -16.05 6.89 -28.28
CA GLY A 671 -16.57 7.35 -26.96
C GLY A 671 -15.59 8.13 -26.10
N THR A 672 -14.46 8.46 -26.61
CA THR A 672 -13.33 9.04 -25.89
C THR A 672 -13.28 10.56 -25.93
N ALA A 673 -14.29 11.19 -26.46
CA ALA A 673 -14.39 12.65 -26.55
C ALA A 673 -14.49 13.37 -25.19
N ASN A 674 -14.36 12.65 -24.09
CA ASN A 674 -14.57 13.22 -22.76
C ASN A 674 -13.29 13.68 -22.06
N PHE A 675 -12.29 13.99 -22.89
CA PHE A 675 -11.08 14.46 -22.38
C PHE A 675 -11.06 15.82 -21.89
N SER A 676 -10.37 15.84 -20.90
CA SER A 676 -9.23 16.73 -20.77
C SER A 676 -9.30 18.01 -21.61
N GLY A 677 -10.11 18.09 -22.59
CA GLY A 677 -10.38 19.23 -23.41
C GLY A 677 -11.52 20.12 -22.91
N TYR A 678 -12.22 19.74 -21.88
CA TYR A 678 -13.39 20.49 -21.45
C TYR A 678 -13.07 21.54 -20.40
N LEU A 679 -12.67 22.70 -20.82
CA LEU A 679 -12.74 23.91 -20.00
C LEU A 679 -14.17 24.41 -19.82
N TRP A 680 -15.17 23.84 -20.56
CA TRP A 680 -16.51 24.40 -20.71
C TRP A 680 -17.67 23.42 -20.73
N SER A 681 -17.47 22.12 -20.69
CA SER A 681 -18.59 21.21 -20.86
C SER A 681 -19.50 21.17 -19.62
N GLY A 682 -20.76 21.49 -19.84
CA GLY A 682 -21.79 21.60 -18.82
C GLY A 682 -22.29 20.27 -18.25
N SER A 683 -21.48 19.24 -18.07
CA SER A 683 -21.94 17.95 -17.61
C SER A 683 -21.70 17.66 -16.11
N GLY A 684 -21.76 18.68 -15.27
CA GLY A 684 -22.16 18.34 -13.92
C GLY A 684 -21.28 18.68 -12.74
N GLY A 685 -20.35 19.58 -12.82
CA GLY A 685 -19.68 20.08 -11.63
C GLY A 685 -19.98 21.57 -11.39
N SER A 686 -20.11 21.98 -10.14
CA SER A 686 -20.34 23.39 -9.77
C SER A 686 -19.21 24.30 -10.25
N THR A 687 -17.97 23.79 -10.37
CA THR A 687 -16.80 24.52 -10.88
C THR A 687 -16.96 24.99 -12.33
N GLN A 688 -17.67 24.22 -13.16
CA GLN A 688 -17.97 24.63 -14.54
C GLN A 688 -18.87 25.86 -14.61
N SER A 689 -19.73 26.06 -13.63
CA SER A 689 -20.60 27.24 -13.59
C SER A 689 -19.80 28.53 -13.39
N TYR A 690 -18.63 28.48 -12.75
CA TYR A 690 -17.74 29.64 -12.58
C TYR A 690 -16.95 29.96 -13.86
N LEU A 691 -16.52 28.93 -14.58
CA LEU A 691 -15.83 29.11 -15.88
C LEU A 691 -16.79 29.52 -17.00
N GLN A 692 -18.07 29.16 -16.88
CA GLN A 692 -19.13 29.53 -17.82
C GLN A 692 -19.76 30.93 -17.57
N GLN A 693 -19.28 31.66 -16.57
CA GLN A 693 -19.82 32.99 -16.27
C GLN A 693 -19.71 33.96 -17.47
N PRO A 694 -20.63 34.91 -17.59
CA PRO A 694 -20.71 35.86 -18.73
C PRO A 694 -19.49 36.76 -18.90
N ALA A 695 -18.50 36.65 -18.04
CA ALA A 695 -17.22 37.37 -18.09
C ALA A 695 -16.36 37.00 -19.31
N CYS A 696 -16.59 35.82 -19.92
CA CYS A 696 -15.91 35.41 -21.15
C CYS A 696 -16.82 35.65 -22.37
N VAL A 697 -16.82 36.88 -22.90
CA VAL A 697 -17.46 37.18 -24.19
C VAL A 697 -16.39 37.20 -25.26
N PRO A 698 -16.45 36.34 -26.30
CA PRO A 698 -15.50 36.36 -27.40
C PRO A 698 -15.64 37.73 -28.12
N THR A 699 -14.60 38.53 -28.03
CA THR A 699 -14.47 39.69 -28.93
C THR A 699 -13.75 39.16 -30.15
N GLY A 700 -14.43 38.86 -31.22
CA GLY A 700 -14.00 38.35 -32.52
C GLY A 700 -12.52 38.36 -32.97
N GLN A 701 -11.61 38.56 -32.07
CA GLN A 701 -10.16 38.58 -32.25
C GLN A 701 -9.38 37.93 -31.07
N GLY A 702 -10.01 36.99 -30.32
CA GLY A 702 -9.35 36.30 -29.23
C GLY A 702 -9.06 37.16 -27.98
N GLY A 703 -9.73 38.27 -27.84
CA GLY A 703 -9.55 39.24 -26.76
C GLY A 703 -10.63 39.06 -25.67
N ARG A 704 -10.24 39.28 -24.43
CA ARG A 704 -11.11 39.33 -23.27
C ARG A 704 -11.92 40.61 -23.24
N SER A 705 -13.17 40.54 -22.83
CA SER A 705 -13.91 41.70 -22.37
C SER A 705 -14.22 41.55 -20.87
N GLY A 706 -13.44 42.24 -20.06
CA GLY A 706 -13.82 42.56 -18.69
C GLY A 706 -13.77 41.43 -17.62
N GLY A 707 -13.26 40.26 -17.93
CA GLY A 707 -13.11 39.15 -16.96
C GLY A 707 -11.72 38.56 -16.92
N SER A 708 -11.37 37.88 -15.85
CA SER A 708 -10.05 37.29 -15.62
C SER A 708 -9.86 35.86 -16.17
N THR A 709 -10.94 35.19 -16.57
CA THR A 709 -10.90 33.84 -17.14
C THR A 709 -10.70 33.88 -18.66
N PRO A 710 -9.84 33.00 -19.23
CA PRO A 710 -9.59 32.95 -20.67
C PRO A 710 -10.81 32.40 -21.44
N CYS A 711 -10.98 32.89 -22.69
CA CYS A 711 -11.99 32.41 -23.61
C CYS A 711 -11.40 31.47 -24.63
N TYR A 712 -11.91 30.26 -24.69
CA TYR A 712 -11.54 29.25 -25.68
C TYR A 712 -12.57 29.13 -26.80
N PRO A 713 -12.17 28.81 -28.03
CA PRO A 713 -13.07 28.93 -29.20
C PRO A 713 -14.17 27.87 -29.26
N SER A 714 -14.03 26.75 -28.62
CA SER A 714 -15.03 25.68 -28.58
C SER A 714 -15.06 24.97 -27.21
N ALA A 715 -16.06 24.13 -27.00
CA ALA A 715 -16.22 23.37 -25.78
C ALA A 715 -15.20 22.24 -25.64
N SER A 716 -14.67 21.69 -26.73
CA SER A 716 -13.68 20.61 -26.72
C SER A 716 -12.33 21.17 -27.14
N GLN A 717 -11.46 21.33 -26.15
CA GLN A 717 -10.10 21.82 -26.35
C GLN A 717 -9.09 20.80 -25.88
N CYS A 718 -8.12 20.49 -26.71
CA CYS A 718 -6.96 19.67 -26.37
C CYS A 718 -5.74 20.56 -26.19
N ASN A 719 -4.79 20.13 -25.37
CA ASN A 719 -3.54 20.84 -25.17
C ASN A 719 -2.70 20.81 -26.47
N ALA A 720 -2.32 21.97 -26.94
CA ALA A 720 -1.50 22.09 -28.15
C ALA A 720 -0.01 21.83 -27.91
N ARG A 721 0.39 21.52 -26.70
CA ARG A 721 1.77 21.20 -26.36
C ARG A 721 1.97 19.69 -26.42
N TRP A 722 2.79 19.26 -27.38
CA TRP A 722 3.14 17.86 -27.57
C TRP A 722 4.57 17.59 -27.13
N MET A 723 5.12 16.43 -27.50
CA MET A 723 6.46 16.05 -27.12
C MET A 723 7.51 17.10 -27.55
N THR A 724 8.32 17.52 -26.59
CA THR A 724 9.46 18.41 -26.85
C THR A 724 10.71 17.61 -27.21
N PRO A 725 11.78 18.24 -27.71
CA PRO A 725 13.08 17.55 -27.88
C PRO A 725 13.63 16.97 -26.58
N ALA A 726 13.38 17.63 -25.44
CA ALA A 726 13.70 17.09 -24.11
C ALA A 726 12.87 15.87 -23.78
N GLY A 727 11.57 15.89 -24.09
CA GLY A 727 10.69 14.72 -23.94
C GLY A 727 11.17 13.55 -24.78
N LEU A 728 11.51 13.78 -26.05
CA LEU A 728 12.04 12.73 -26.92
C LEU A 728 13.32 12.09 -26.35
N TYR A 729 14.25 12.91 -25.86
CA TYR A 729 15.46 12.42 -25.18
C TYR A 729 15.10 11.60 -23.93
N THR A 730 14.23 12.14 -23.09
CA THR A 730 13.80 11.51 -21.83
C THR A 730 13.17 10.14 -22.09
N TYR A 731 12.23 10.05 -23.04
CA TYR A 731 11.56 8.79 -23.37
C TYR A 731 12.49 7.77 -24.00
N GLY A 732 13.43 8.23 -24.83
CA GLY A 732 14.49 7.37 -25.35
C GLY A 732 15.35 6.77 -24.22
N LYS A 733 15.74 7.58 -23.23
CA LYS A 733 16.50 7.11 -22.06
C LYS A 733 15.68 6.21 -21.13
N MET A 734 14.41 6.51 -20.91
CA MET A 734 13.49 5.64 -20.15
C MET A 734 13.42 4.24 -20.78
N MET A 735 13.24 4.18 -22.10
CA MET A 735 13.22 2.91 -22.84
C MET A 735 14.56 2.18 -22.78
N GLU A 736 15.67 2.90 -22.90
CA GLU A 736 17.01 2.33 -22.77
C GLU A 736 17.26 1.75 -21.38
N MET A 737 16.79 2.40 -20.33
CA MET A 737 16.95 1.95 -18.94
C MET A 737 15.95 0.85 -18.54
N GLY A 738 14.85 0.68 -19.26
CA GLY A 738 13.84 -0.36 -19.03
C GLY A 738 12.77 0.01 -18.03
N PHE A 739 12.42 1.29 -17.93
CA PHE A 739 11.29 1.72 -17.12
C PHE A 739 9.98 1.34 -17.78
N ILE A 740 9.02 0.86 -17.01
CA ILE A 740 7.64 0.73 -17.48
C ILE A 740 7.11 2.14 -17.74
N PHE A 741 6.71 2.39 -18.98
CA PHE A 741 6.28 3.72 -19.40
C PHE A 741 4.76 3.81 -19.32
N ASP A 742 4.30 4.57 -18.33
CA ASP A 742 2.89 4.92 -18.18
C ASP A 742 2.62 6.25 -18.88
N TRP A 743 1.61 6.25 -19.74
CA TRP A 743 1.24 7.41 -20.53
C TRP A 743 0.02 8.16 -20.02
N ASP A 744 -0.50 7.78 -18.85
CA ASP A 744 -1.62 8.52 -18.26
C ASP A 744 -1.24 9.98 -18.06
N HIS A 745 -2.20 10.85 -18.01
CA HIS A 745 -2.06 12.30 -18.02
C HIS A 745 -1.45 12.92 -19.29
N MET A 746 -0.75 12.17 -20.13
CA MET A 746 -0.14 12.68 -21.34
C MET A 746 -1.22 13.12 -22.35
N GLU A 747 -0.97 14.23 -23.04
CA GLU A 747 -1.85 14.75 -24.10
C GLU A 747 -1.99 13.73 -25.25
N VAL A 748 -3.19 13.67 -25.87
CA VAL A 748 -3.57 12.66 -26.87
C VAL A 748 -2.64 12.61 -28.09
N GLY A 749 -2.23 13.75 -28.62
CA GLY A 749 -1.31 13.78 -29.76
C GLY A 749 0.10 13.37 -29.37
N MET A 750 0.50 13.69 -28.15
CA MET A 750 1.78 13.28 -27.58
C MET A 750 1.83 11.76 -27.37
N LYS A 751 0.73 11.12 -26.95
CA LYS A 751 0.62 9.65 -26.88
C LYS A 751 0.89 9.00 -28.23
N THR A 752 0.38 9.58 -29.32
CA THR A 752 0.68 9.10 -30.68
C THR A 752 2.18 9.17 -30.98
N GLN A 753 2.85 10.28 -30.65
CA GLN A 753 4.29 10.43 -30.86
C GLN A 753 5.11 9.41 -30.04
N ALA A 754 4.68 9.16 -28.80
CA ALA A 754 5.29 8.17 -27.93
C ALA A 754 5.14 6.73 -28.50
N LEU A 755 3.94 6.37 -29.00
CA LEU A 755 3.71 5.09 -29.68
C LEU A 755 4.60 4.92 -30.92
N GLU A 756 4.75 5.95 -31.74
CA GLU A 756 5.62 5.90 -32.92
C GLU A 756 7.06 5.63 -32.55
N LEU A 757 7.56 6.21 -31.46
CA LEU A 757 8.89 5.94 -30.94
C LEU A 757 9.02 4.50 -30.44
N ALA A 758 8.02 4.00 -29.72
CA ALA A 758 7.98 2.65 -29.19
C ALA A 758 7.93 1.57 -30.29
N GLU A 759 7.12 1.81 -31.32
CA GLU A 759 6.96 0.90 -32.47
C GLU A 759 8.20 0.85 -33.39
N ALA A 760 9.06 1.84 -33.30
CA ALA A 760 10.35 1.83 -33.99
C ALA A 760 11.37 0.88 -33.35
N GLN A 761 11.13 0.41 -32.13
CA GLN A 761 12.05 -0.48 -31.43
C GLN A 761 11.87 -1.95 -31.85
N ASP A 762 12.91 -2.76 -31.70
CA ASP A 762 12.88 -4.21 -31.92
C ASP A 762 13.60 -4.94 -30.75
N PRO A 763 12.85 -5.64 -29.89
CA PRO A 763 11.38 -5.76 -29.84
C PRO A 763 10.67 -4.43 -29.54
N VAL A 764 9.42 -4.31 -29.99
CA VAL A 764 8.58 -3.13 -29.74
C VAL A 764 8.44 -2.88 -28.24
N TYR A 765 8.49 -1.61 -27.85
CA TYR A 765 8.36 -1.23 -26.44
C TYR A 765 6.89 -1.15 -26.01
N PRO A 766 6.45 -1.84 -24.94
CA PRO A 766 5.07 -1.76 -24.48
C PRO A 766 4.85 -0.47 -23.66
N PHE A 767 3.62 0.07 -23.72
CA PHE A 767 3.15 1.14 -22.84
C PHE A 767 2.02 0.65 -21.95
N VAL A 768 1.85 1.29 -20.80
CA VAL A 768 0.73 1.04 -19.90
C VAL A 768 -0.11 2.30 -19.72
N SER A 769 -1.38 2.11 -19.41
CA SER A 769 -2.28 3.08 -18.78
C SER A 769 -2.74 2.44 -17.49
N THR A 770 -2.50 3.06 -16.36
CA THR A 770 -2.66 2.42 -15.05
C THR A 770 -3.92 2.82 -14.31
N HIS A 771 -4.48 4.02 -14.58
CA HIS A 771 -5.71 4.52 -13.95
C HIS A 771 -6.59 5.36 -14.90
N GLY A 772 -6.25 5.38 -16.19
CA GLY A 772 -6.91 6.22 -17.17
C GLY A 772 -7.72 5.50 -18.24
N THR A 773 -7.47 4.25 -18.52
CA THR A 773 -7.96 3.39 -19.61
C THR A 773 -8.32 4.15 -20.90
N PHE A 774 -9.47 4.81 -20.93
CA PHE A 774 -9.94 5.63 -22.05
C PHE A 774 -9.79 7.11 -21.79
N GLY A 775 -9.31 7.50 -20.61
CA GLY A 775 -8.99 8.87 -20.27
C GLY A 775 -7.84 9.38 -21.17
N GLY A 776 -8.05 10.27 -22.22
CA GLY A 776 -7.03 10.75 -23.14
C GLY A 776 -6.45 9.71 -24.10
N THR A 777 -7.17 8.62 -24.40
CA THR A 777 -6.69 7.55 -25.28
C THR A 777 -7.73 7.26 -26.36
N THR A 778 -7.34 7.34 -27.64
CA THR A 778 -8.21 6.96 -28.75
C THR A 778 -8.25 5.45 -28.91
N ASN A 779 -9.29 4.91 -29.58
CA ASN A 779 -9.35 3.49 -29.88
C ASN A 779 -8.16 3.00 -30.73
N ASP A 780 -7.61 3.83 -31.62
CA ASP A 780 -6.40 3.52 -32.38
C ASP A 780 -5.20 3.35 -31.43
N GLN A 781 -4.99 4.31 -30.51
CA GLN A 781 -3.91 4.25 -29.53
C GLN A 781 -4.07 3.05 -28.60
N ALA A 782 -5.27 2.78 -28.11
CA ALA A 782 -5.58 1.61 -27.28
C ALA A 782 -5.26 0.30 -28.03
N THR A 783 -5.71 0.19 -29.27
CA THR A 783 -5.44 -0.99 -30.12
C THR A 783 -3.93 -1.20 -30.32
N ARG A 784 -3.19 -0.15 -30.69
CA ARG A 784 -1.73 -0.19 -30.88
C ARG A 784 -1.01 -0.56 -29.59
N ALA A 785 -1.38 0.00 -28.46
CA ALA A 785 -0.78 -0.34 -27.16
C ALA A 785 -0.96 -1.83 -26.84
N LEU A 786 -2.15 -2.39 -27.07
CA LEU A 786 -2.44 -3.80 -26.83
C LEU A 786 -1.72 -4.72 -27.85
N ILE A 787 -1.63 -4.33 -29.13
CA ILE A 787 -0.79 -5.04 -30.13
C ILE A 787 0.67 -5.12 -29.68
N ASN A 788 1.19 -4.02 -29.10
CA ASN A 788 2.55 -3.91 -28.62
C ASN A 788 2.79 -4.64 -27.29
N GLY A 789 1.75 -5.19 -26.68
CA GLY A 789 1.84 -5.98 -25.44
C GLY A 789 1.77 -5.14 -24.17
N GLY A 790 1.21 -3.94 -24.26
CA GLY A 790 0.91 -3.09 -23.13
C GLY A 790 -0.37 -3.45 -22.40
N LEU A 791 -0.76 -2.62 -21.42
CA LEU A 791 -1.94 -2.77 -20.59
C LEU A 791 -2.76 -1.47 -20.56
N LEU A 792 -4.07 -1.62 -20.40
CA LEU A 792 -5.00 -0.51 -20.21
C LEU A 792 -5.91 -0.83 -19.04
N TYR A 793 -5.66 -0.20 -17.87
CA TYR A 793 -6.43 -0.38 -16.66
C TYR A 793 -7.13 0.92 -16.25
N PRO A 794 -8.39 0.84 -15.80
CA PRO A 794 -9.12 1.99 -15.30
C PRO A 794 -8.73 2.32 -13.85
N SER A 795 -9.20 3.46 -13.36
CA SER A 795 -9.42 3.64 -11.93
C SER A 795 -10.43 2.61 -11.42
N ASN A 796 -10.43 2.33 -10.12
CA ASN A 796 -11.30 1.29 -9.56
C ASN A 796 -12.80 1.63 -9.63
N GLY A 797 -13.26 2.82 -9.88
CA GLY A 797 -14.64 3.21 -10.10
C GLY A 797 -15.69 2.33 -9.38
N SER A 798 -16.98 2.42 -9.66
CA SER A 798 -17.93 1.42 -9.14
C SER A 798 -17.67 0.04 -9.77
N SER A 799 -17.93 -1.04 -9.04
CA SER A 799 -17.73 -2.42 -9.55
C SER A 799 -18.52 -2.69 -10.84
N GLU A 800 -19.63 -2.00 -11.06
CA GLU A 800 -20.39 -2.03 -12.32
C GLU A 800 -19.65 -1.31 -13.45
N GLY A 801 -19.13 -0.09 -13.18
CA GLY A 801 -18.29 0.66 -14.11
C GLY A 801 -17.08 -0.13 -14.52
N PHE A 802 -16.33 -0.64 -13.53
CA PHE A 802 -15.16 -1.48 -13.74
C PHE A 802 -15.43 -2.70 -14.65
N ARG A 803 -16.55 -3.40 -14.44
CA ARG A 803 -16.93 -4.55 -15.29
C ARG A 803 -17.35 -4.12 -16.71
N ASN A 804 -17.91 -2.94 -16.88
CA ASN A 804 -18.22 -2.40 -18.21
C ASN A 804 -16.95 -2.04 -18.95
N ASP A 805 -16.00 -1.35 -18.31
CA ASP A 805 -14.70 -0.99 -18.86
C ASP A 805 -13.90 -2.24 -19.24
N MET A 806 -13.96 -3.30 -18.39
CA MET A 806 -13.37 -4.60 -18.70
C MET A 806 -13.93 -5.18 -20.01
N ASN A 807 -15.27 -5.16 -20.20
CA ASN A 807 -15.90 -5.70 -21.41
C ASN A 807 -15.54 -4.87 -22.66
N GLU A 808 -15.48 -3.56 -22.53
CA GLU A 808 -15.09 -2.65 -23.62
C GLU A 808 -13.63 -2.88 -24.01
N THR A 809 -12.73 -2.90 -23.03
CA THR A 809 -11.31 -3.18 -23.23
C THR A 809 -11.08 -4.57 -23.83
N LEU A 810 -11.85 -5.59 -23.39
CA LEU A 810 -11.79 -6.93 -23.95
C LEU A 810 -12.18 -6.94 -25.45
N GLY A 811 -13.19 -6.15 -25.83
CA GLY A 811 -13.57 -6.01 -27.24
C GLY A 811 -12.47 -5.39 -28.11
N ILE A 812 -11.77 -4.37 -27.61
CA ILE A 812 -10.60 -3.77 -28.27
C ILE A 812 -9.45 -4.76 -28.32
N TYR A 813 -9.20 -5.47 -27.23
CA TYR A 813 -8.17 -6.50 -27.14
C TYR A 813 -8.37 -7.62 -28.15
N ASP A 814 -9.58 -8.14 -28.30
CA ASP A 814 -9.89 -9.19 -29.27
C ASP A 814 -9.60 -8.74 -30.71
N ALA A 815 -9.95 -7.48 -31.03
CA ALA A 815 -9.63 -6.88 -32.33
C ALA A 815 -8.13 -6.72 -32.53
N ALA A 816 -7.44 -6.20 -31.51
CA ALA A 816 -5.98 -6.02 -31.51
C ALA A 816 -5.23 -7.36 -31.68
N MET A 817 -5.67 -8.42 -31.00
CA MET A 817 -5.04 -9.76 -31.13
C MET A 817 -5.32 -10.39 -32.48
N ALA A 818 -6.47 -10.14 -33.09
CA ALA A 818 -6.78 -10.58 -34.45
C ALA A 818 -5.87 -9.87 -35.48
N GLU A 819 -5.61 -8.60 -35.32
CA GLU A 819 -4.70 -7.81 -36.15
C GLU A 819 -3.23 -8.23 -35.95
N ARG A 820 -2.80 -8.37 -34.69
CA ARG A 820 -1.45 -8.81 -34.33
C ARG A 820 -1.11 -10.16 -34.95
N GLY A 821 -2.05 -11.07 -35.00
CA GLY A 821 -1.86 -12.45 -35.48
C GLY A 821 -1.01 -13.29 -34.49
N GLY A 822 -0.94 -14.59 -34.72
CA GLY A 822 -0.24 -15.53 -33.86
C GLY A 822 -1.03 -15.90 -32.60
N ALA A 823 -0.35 -16.35 -31.53
CA ALA A 823 -0.99 -16.64 -30.27
C ALA A 823 -1.36 -15.31 -29.57
N PRO A 824 -2.58 -15.18 -29.03
CA PRO A 824 -2.96 -13.99 -28.27
C PRO A 824 -2.11 -13.88 -26.99
N LEU A 825 -1.88 -12.67 -26.55
CA LEU A 825 -1.26 -12.39 -25.26
C LEU A 825 -2.25 -12.74 -24.12
N LEU A 826 -1.78 -12.85 -22.88
CA LEU A 826 -2.70 -13.03 -21.76
C LEU A 826 -3.52 -11.76 -21.55
N PHE A 827 -4.84 -11.88 -21.51
CA PHE A 827 -5.70 -10.80 -21.05
C PHE A 827 -5.89 -10.88 -19.53
N GLY A 828 -5.44 -9.85 -18.84
CA GLY A 828 -5.72 -9.57 -17.45
C GLY A 828 -6.23 -8.14 -17.32
N PHE A 829 -7.14 -7.88 -16.39
CA PHE A 829 -7.74 -6.56 -16.23
C PHE A 829 -7.76 -6.20 -14.75
N GLY A 830 -6.79 -5.38 -14.35
CA GLY A 830 -6.62 -4.82 -13.03
C GLY A 830 -7.17 -3.39 -12.96
N TYR A 831 -6.70 -2.65 -12.00
CA TYR A 831 -7.08 -1.27 -11.76
C TYR A 831 -5.91 -0.47 -11.19
N GLY A 832 -6.03 0.85 -11.19
CA GLY A 832 -5.23 1.76 -10.38
C GLY A 832 -6.16 2.56 -9.50
N THR A 833 -6.10 2.36 -8.19
CA THR A 833 -7.05 2.99 -7.27
C THR A 833 -6.85 4.48 -7.13
N ASP A 834 -5.65 4.97 -7.40
CA ASP A 834 -5.24 6.34 -7.11
C ASP A 834 -5.58 6.75 -5.66
N THR A 835 -5.57 5.76 -4.74
CA THR A 835 -5.82 6.03 -3.32
C THR A 835 -4.73 6.95 -2.77
N ASN A 836 -5.13 8.00 -2.07
CA ASN A 836 -4.28 9.11 -1.58
C ASN A 836 -3.74 10.06 -2.67
N GLY A 837 -4.14 9.91 -3.94
CA GLY A 837 -3.75 10.80 -5.04
C GLY A 837 -4.72 11.96 -5.27
N LEU A 838 -5.50 12.38 -4.27
CA LEU A 838 -6.53 13.42 -4.33
C LEU A 838 -7.73 13.02 -5.22
N SER A 839 -7.94 11.73 -5.47
CA SER A 839 -9.05 11.17 -6.21
C SER A 839 -10.05 10.46 -5.31
N ALA A 840 -11.35 10.65 -5.57
CA ALA A 840 -12.39 9.98 -4.81
C ALA A 840 -12.46 8.48 -5.19
N GLN A 841 -12.51 7.64 -4.17
CA GLN A 841 -12.56 6.19 -4.33
C GLN A 841 -13.94 5.67 -4.74
N SER A 842 -14.02 4.37 -5.09
CA SER A 842 -15.26 3.70 -5.47
C SER A 842 -16.38 3.94 -4.46
N GLY A 843 -17.54 4.33 -4.96
CA GLY A 843 -18.76 4.44 -4.15
C GLY A 843 -19.57 3.15 -4.11
N PRO A 844 -20.59 3.07 -3.23
CA PRO A 844 -21.48 1.93 -3.15
C PRO A 844 -22.11 1.59 -4.50
N ARG A 845 -22.40 0.33 -4.73
CA ARG A 845 -23.14 -0.14 -5.90
C ARG A 845 -24.52 0.51 -6.01
N ARG A 846 -25.13 0.44 -7.19
CA ARG A 846 -26.53 0.85 -7.34
C ARG A 846 -27.44 0.06 -6.40
N GLN A 847 -28.40 0.75 -5.75
CA GLN A 847 -29.31 0.17 -4.76
C GLN A 847 -29.97 -1.12 -5.23
N ALA A 848 -30.35 -1.24 -6.52
CA ALA A 848 -30.96 -2.46 -7.04
C ALA A 848 -30.04 -3.70 -7.01
N LEU A 849 -28.72 -3.53 -7.10
CA LEU A 849 -27.74 -4.61 -6.97
C LEU A 849 -27.58 -4.98 -5.50
N ILE A 850 -27.50 -3.97 -4.63
CA ILE A 850 -27.43 -4.16 -3.18
C ILE A 850 -28.66 -4.94 -2.69
N ASP A 851 -29.87 -4.51 -3.08
CA ASP A 851 -31.12 -5.18 -2.70
C ASP A 851 -31.19 -6.64 -3.17
N ALA A 852 -30.58 -6.94 -4.32
CA ALA A 852 -30.56 -8.29 -4.89
C ALA A 852 -29.48 -9.20 -4.27
N ARG A 853 -28.31 -8.66 -4.02
CA ARG A 853 -27.10 -9.40 -3.57
C ARG A 853 -26.20 -8.50 -2.74
N PRO A 854 -26.54 -8.21 -1.47
CA PRO A 854 -25.71 -7.37 -0.60
C PRO A 854 -24.34 -8.03 -0.31
N VAL A 855 -23.33 -7.22 -0.08
CA VAL A 855 -22.10 -7.67 0.58
C VAL A 855 -22.45 -7.95 2.04
N SER A 856 -22.47 -9.21 2.42
CA SER A 856 -22.87 -9.63 3.77
C SER A 856 -21.68 -10.19 4.53
N TYR A 857 -21.46 -9.71 5.74
CA TYR A 857 -20.38 -10.19 6.60
C TYR A 857 -20.85 -11.27 7.59
N PRO A 858 -20.01 -12.28 7.89
CA PRO A 858 -18.76 -12.58 7.19
C PRO A 858 -18.99 -13.15 5.80
N PHE A 859 -18.07 -12.92 4.87
CA PHE A 859 -18.05 -13.61 3.60
C PHE A 859 -16.77 -14.44 3.43
N THR A 860 -16.83 -15.46 2.56
CA THR A 860 -15.73 -16.40 2.36
C THR A 860 -15.17 -16.26 0.97
N PHE A 861 -13.86 -16.04 0.86
CA PHE A 861 -13.09 -16.04 -0.38
C PHE A 861 -12.56 -17.44 -0.70
N TYR A 862 -12.33 -17.70 -1.98
CA TYR A 862 -11.80 -18.93 -2.55
C TYR A 862 -12.72 -20.15 -2.42
N ALA A 863 -13.95 -19.96 -1.98
CA ALA A 863 -14.94 -21.03 -1.89
C ALA A 863 -16.07 -20.85 -2.91
N GLY A 864 -16.43 -21.91 -3.62
CA GLY A 864 -17.57 -21.91 -4.54
C GLY A 864 -17.27 -21.32 -5.93
N ALA A 865 -18.30 -21.19 -6.77
CA ALA A 865 -18.18 -20.49 -8.04
C ALA A 865 -17.98 -18.96 -7.79
N PRO A 866 -17.13 -18.27 -8.56
CA PRO A 866 -16.43 -18.73 -9.76
C PRO A 866 -15.07 -19.39 -9.48
N PHE A 867 -14.57 -19.36 -8.26
CA PHE A 867 -13.23 -19.83 -7.89
C PHE A 867 -12.99 -21.32 -8.19
N ASN A 868 -14.05 -22.16 -8.15
CA ASN A 868 -13.96 -23.58 -8.51
C ASN A 868 -13.48 -23.83 -9.95
N SER A 869 -13.60 -22.84 -10.84
CA SER A 869 -13.07 -22.94 -12.21
C SER A 869 -11.57 -22.69 -12.29
N LEU A 870 -10.98 -22.16 -11.22
CA LEU A 870 -9.57 -21.88 -11.07
C LEU A 870 -8.97 -22.98 -10.19
N SER A 871 -8.40 -24.02 -10.80
CA SER A 871 -7.93 -25.22 -10.11
C SER A 871 -6.95 -24.94 -8.96
N ALA A 872 -6.25 -23.80 -9.02
CA ALA A 872 -5.36 -23.33 -7.95
C ALA A 872 -6.06 -23.05 -6.61
N PHE A 873 -7.35 -22.69 -6.62
CA PHE A 873 -8.10 -22.42 -5.40
C PHE A 873 -8.81 -23.64 -4.83
N SER A 874 -8.85 -24.75 -5.56
CA SER A 874 -9.52 -25.97 -5.08
C SER A 874 -8.84 -26.58 -3.83
N ALA A 875 -7.56 -26.26 -3.61
CA ALA A 875 -6.78 -26.70 -2.45
C ALA A 875 -6.50 -25.56 -1.45
N ALA A 876 -7.02 -24.36 -1.68
CA ALA A 876 -6.78 -23.23 -0.78
C ALA A 876 -7.68 -23.31 0.47
N THR A 877 -7.14 -23.01 1.62
CA THR A 877 -7.93 -22.82 2.85
C THR A 877 -8.82 -21.59 2.65
N PRO A 878 -10.13 -21.68 2.93
CA PRO A 878 -11.01 -20.54 2.82
C PRO A 878 -10.56 -19.39 3.72
N VAL A 879 -10.53 -18.19 3.18
CA VAL A 879 -10.33 -16.96 3.97
C VAL A 879 -11.69 -16.35 4.27
N ILE A 880 -11.91 -16.03 5.53
CA ILE A 880 -13.17 -15.46 6.02
C ILE A 880 -12.95 -13.99 6.34
N PHE A 881 -13.69 -13.13 5.68
CA PHE A 881 -13.64 -11.67 5.87
C PHE A 881 -14.80 -11.23 6.76
N ASN A 882 -14.45 -10.67 7.91
CA ASN A 882 -15.39 -9.96 8.77
C ASN A 882 -15.55 -8.51 8.28
N GLN A 883 -16.59 -7.84 8.78
CA GLN A 883 -16.78 -6.42 8.55
C GLN A 883 -15.53 -5.64 9.00
N PRO A 884 -15.00 -4.73 8.19
CA PRO A 884 -13.94 -3.84 8.65
C PRO A 884 -14.38 -3.00 9.82
N THR A 885 -13.62 -3.03 10.92
CA THR A 885 -13.97 -2.35 12.17
C THR A 885 -12.76 -1.64 12.77
N SER A 886 -13.06 -0.59 13.54
CA SER A 886 -12.13 0.01 14.47
C SER A 886 -12.55 -0.40 15.88
N THR A 887 -11.57 -0.77 16.69
CA THR A 887 -11.73 -1.10 18.11
C THR A 887 -10.88 -0.13 18.94
N ASP A 888 -11.28 0.14 20.19
CA ASP A 888 -10.43 0.87 21.10
C ASP A 888 -9.28 0.00 21.65
N GLY A 889 -8.38 0.60 22.40
CA GLY A 889 -7.23 -0.15 22.98
C GLY A 889 -7.64 -1.25 23.98
N SER A 890 -8.93 -1.41 24.32
CA SER A 890 -9.47 -2.55 25.10
C SER A 890 -10.03 -3.66 24.20
N GLY A 891 -10.17 -3.39 22.90
CA GLY A 891 -10.80 -4.30 21.94
C GLY A 891 -12.31 -4.09 21.80
N ASP A 892 -12.88 -3.05 22.44
CA ASP A 892 -14.30 -2.76 22.29
C ASP A 892 -14.57 -2.06 20.94
N PHE A 893 -15.64 -2.49 20.27
CA PHE A 893 -16.07 -1.92 18.98
C PHE A 893 -16.36 -0.41 19.10
N VAL A 894 -15.84 0.36 18.16
CA VAL A 894 -16.07 1.80 18.05
C VAL A 894 -16.77 2.17 16.75
N ARG A 895 -16.21 1.78 15.61
CA ARG A 895 -16.77 2.06 14.27
C ARG A 895 -16.65 0.82 13.36
N GLY A 896 -17.58 0.68 12.41
CA GLY A 896 -17.50 -0.29 11.31
C GLY A 896 -17.78 0.38 9.98
N TRP A 897 -17.22 -0.18 8.91
CA TRP A 897 -17.46 0.22 7.53
C TRP A 897 -18.19 -0.90 6.79
N GLU A 898 -19.07 -0.53 5.89
CA GLU A 898 -19.81 -1.47 5.04
C GLU A 898 -19.71 -1.03 3.57
N GLU A 899 -19.25 -1.90 2.70
CA GLU A 899 -19.06 -1.58 1.27
C GLU A 899 -20.34 -1.04 0.62
N ASP A 900 -21.49 -1.66 0.90
CA ASP A 900 -22.79 -1.25 0.36
C ASP A 900 -23.28 0.12 0.90
N LYS A 901 -22.59 0.74 1.84
CA LYS A 901 -22.93 2.06 2.41
C LYS A 901 -21.84 3.09 2.22
N ASP A 902 -20.61 2.70 2.52
CA ASP A 902 -19.46 3.60 2.59
C ASP A 902 -18.65 3.60 1.29
N GLY A 903 -18.78 2.52 0.47
CA GLY A 903 -17.87 2.26 -0.63
C GLY A 903 -16.45 1.99 -0.11
N ASN A 904 -15.44 2.18 -0.95
CA ASN A 904 -14.04 2.00 -0.56
C ASN A 904 -13.58 3.16 0.35
N ALA A 905 -13.96 3.13 1.61
CA ALA A 905 -13.59 4.16 2.58
C ALA A 905 -12.10 4.14 2.92
N HIS A 906 -11.46 2.99 2.83
CA HIS A 906 -10.03 2.78 3.04
C HIS A 906 -9.55 1.53 2.29
N TYR A 907 -8.25 1.41 2.10
CA TYR A 907 -7.62 0.40 1.24
C TYR A 907 -7.97 -1.05 1.60
N GLY A 908 -8.28 -1.34 2.87
CA GLY A 908 -8.71 -2.66 3.29
C GLY A 908 -10.04 -3.10 2.69
N MET A 909 -10.85 -2.16 2.19
CA MET A 909 -12.14 -2.46 1.54
C MET A 909 -11.99 -2.89 0.08
N LEU A 910 -10.77 -2.94 -0.47
CA LEU A 910 -10.53 -3.55 -1.78
C LEU A 910 -10.94 -5.04 -1.82
N ALA A 911 -10.82 -5.77 -0.71
CA ALA A 911 -11.33 -7.14 -0.64
C ALA A 911 -12.87 -7.18 -0.81
N ASP A 912 -13.56 -6.17 -0.31
CA ASP A 912 -15.01 -6.00 -0.38
C ASP A 912 -15.44 -5.59 -1.80
N PHE A 913 -14.69 -4.68 -2.45
CA PHE A 913 -14.86 -4.34 -3.86
C PHE A 913 -14.70 -5.58 -4.77
N VAL A 914 -13.67 -6.39 -4.54
CA VAL A 914 -13.49 -7.66 -5.28
C VAL A 914 -14.66 -8.60 -5.03
N GLN A 915 -15.22 -8.64 -3.79
CA GLN A 915 -16.44 -9.40 -3.49
C GLN A 915 -17.65 -8.89 -4.30
N GLU A 916 -17.78 -7.58 -4.51
CA GLU A 916 -18.82 -7.04 -5.42
C GLU A 916 -18.65 -7.56 -6.85
N VAL A 917 -17.40 -7.55 -7.36
CA VAL A 917 -17.11 -8.12 -8.69
C VAL A 917 -17.44 -9.61 -8.75
N VAL A 918 -17.20 -10.35 -7.70
CA VAL A 918 -17.57 -11.78 -7.59
C VAL A 918 -19.08 -11.98 -7.55
N LEU A 919 -19.80 -11.13 -6.80
CA LEU A 919 -21.26 -11.22 -6.67
C LEU A 919 -22.00 -10.91 -8.00
N ASP A 920 -21.54 -9.90 -8.71
CA ASP A 920 -22.25 -9.33 -9.85
C ASP A 920 -21.63 -9.68 -11.21
N GLY A 921 -20.37 -10.13 -11.23
CA GLY A 921 -19.62 -10.48 -12.42
C GLY A 921 -19.87 -11.88 -12.94
N THR A 922 -19.40 -12.13 -14.16
CA THR A 922 -19.30 -13.47 -14.74
C THR A 922 -18.02 -14.18 -14.26
N PRO A 923 -17.94 -15.52 -14.31
CA PRO A 923 -16.71 -16.25 -14.01
C PRO A 923 -15.50 -15.78 -14.85
N ASP A 924 -15.71 -15.40 -16.12
CA ASP A 924 -14.65 -14.89 -16.99
C ASP A 924 -14.15 -13.51 -16.52
N GLN A 925 -15.05 -12.60 -16.09
CA GLN A 925 -14.65 -11.32 -15.54
C GLN A 925 -13.81 -11.47 -14.27
N VAL A 926 -14.22 -12.37 -13.37
CA VAL A 926 -13.41 -12.67 -12.15
C VAL A 926 -12.05 -13.26 -12.55
N LYS A 927 -12.02 -14.16 -13.55
CA LYS A 927 -10.76 -14.70 -14.07
C LYS A 927 -9.87 -13.60 -14.66
N HIS A 928 -10.41 -12.67 -15.43
CA HIS A 928 -9.65 -11.57 -15.99
C HIS A 928 -9.08 -10.64 -14.90
N LEU A 929 -9.84 -10.38 -13.85
CA LEU A 929 -9.35 -9.65 -12.70
C LEU A 929 -8.16 -10.38 -12.03
N PHE A 930 -8.30 -11.69 -11.76
CA PHE A 930 -7.24 -12.47 -11.10
C PHE A 930 -6.06 -12.83 -12.04
N ASN A 931 -6.15 -12.57 -13.33
CA ASN A 931 -5.03 -12.63 -14.27
C ASN A 931 -4.26 -11.31 -14.36
N SER A 932 -4.71 -10.22 -13.72
CA SER A 932 -4.13 -8.89 -13.94
C SER A 932 -2.69 -8.77 -13.41
N ALA A 933 -2.36 -9.41 -12.30
CA ALA A 933 -1.00 -9.47 -11.80
C ALA A 933 -0.05 -10.15 -12.78
N GLU A 934 -0.45 -11.30 -13.35
CA GLU A 934 0.35 -12.00 -14.35
C GLU A 934 0.52 -11.17 -15.63
N ALA A 935 -0.54 -10.52 -16.09
CA ALA A 935 -0.49 -9.67 -17.28
C ALA A 935 0.47 -8.50 -17.11
N TYR A 936 0.48 -7.87 -15.91
CA TYR A 936 1.43 -6.81 -15.57
C TYR A 936 2.89 -7.32 -15.60
N LEU A 937 3.16 -8.46 -14.96
CA LEU A 937 4.50 -9.04 -14.96
C LEU A 937 4.98 -9.40 -16.36
N GLN A 938 4.12 -9.97 -17.20
CA GLN A 938 4.47 -10.25 -18.59
C GLN A 938 4.73 -8.98 -19.41
N THR A 939 4.03 -7.89 -19.11
CA THR A 939 4.30 -6.59 -19.74
C THR A 939 5.65 -6.04 -19.29
N TRP A 940 5.99 -6.15 -18.02
CA TRP A 940 7.30 -5.78 -17.51
C TRP A 940 8.44 -6.62 -18.11
N GLU A 941 8.24 -7.93 -18.27
CA GLU A 941 9.20 -8.81 -18.97
C GLU A 941 9.42 -8.37 -20.43
N ARG A 942 8.36 -7.95 -21.14
CA ARG A 942 8.48 -7.37 -22.49
C ARG A 942 9.22 -6.04 -22.49
N THR A 943 9.00 -5.21 -21.50
CA THR A 943 9.72 -3.95 -21.28
C THR A 943 11.22 -4.21 -21.14
N GLU A 944 11.63 -5.16 -20.29
CA GLU A 944 13.03 -5.53 -20.13
C GLU A 944 13.64 -6.10 -21.41
N ALA A 945 12.88 -6.92 -22.14
CA ALA A 945 13.33 -7.48 -23.43
C ALA A 945 13.56 -6.39 -24.48
N SER A 946 12.66 -5.40 -24.57
CA SER A 946 12.81 -4.26 -25.48
C SER A 946 13.99 -3.38 -25.07
N SER A 947 14.15 -3.07 -23.79
CA SER A 947 15.32 -2.35 -23.25
C SER A 947 16.64 -3.04 -23.63
N ALA A 948 16.71 -4.37 -23.49
CA ALA A 948 17.87 -5.14 -23.91
C ALA A 948 18.12 -5.03 -25.42
N GLY A 949 17.07 -5.02 -26.24
CA GLY A 949 17.15 -4.77 -27.68
C GLY A 949 17.70 -3.39 -27.99
N ILE A 950 17.23 -2.34 -27.32
CA ILE A 950 17.71 -0.97 -27.47
C ILE A 950 19.18 -0.83 -27.07
N LYS A 951 19.58 -1.43 -25.95
CA LYS A 951 21.00 -1.47 -25.54
C LYS A 951 21.91 -2.13 -26.56
N ALA A 952 21.42 -3.19 -27.22
CA ALA A 952 22.18 -3.92 -28.25
C ALA A 952 22.24 -3.18 -29.60
N ASN A 953 21.13 -2.57 -30.04
CA ASN A 953 20.94 -2.03 -31.39
C ASN A 953 20.89 -0.50 -31.42
N LYS A 954 20.97 0.19 -30.26
CA LYS A 954 20.66 1.60 -30.01
C LYS A 954 19.19 1.93 -30.27
N LEU A 955 18.75 3.03 -29.68
CA LEU A 955 17.42 3.57 -29.88
C LEU A 955 17.16 3.82 -31.37
N GLN A 956 16.08 3.28 -31.89
CA GLN A 956 15.65 3.49 -33.26
C GLN A 956 14.65 4.65 -33.30
N MET A 957 14.84 5.55 -34.23
CA MET A 957 13.91 6.64 -34.45
C MET A 957 12.85 6.25 -35.48
N PRO A 958 11.65 6.76 -35.41
CA PRO A 958 10.68 6.64 -36.49
C PRO A 958 11.27 7.07 -37.84
N PRO A 959 10.75 6.55 -38.97
CA PRO A 959 11.29 6.91 -40.29
C PRO A 959 11.44 8.42 -40.50
N ALA A 960 12.58 8.86 -40.98
CA ALA A 960 12.92 10.30 -41.12
C ALA A 960 11.99 11.07 -42.08
N ASP A 961 11.27 10.36 -42.94
CA ASP A 961 10.32 10.91 -43.90
C ASP A 961 8.88 10.97 -43.30
N LYS A 962 8.68 10.42 -42.10
CA LYS A 962 7.40 10.51 -41.42
C LYS A 962 7.21 11.93 -40.86
N PRO A 963 6.20 12.65 -41.32
CA PRO A 963 5.99 14.01 -40.82
C PRO A 963 5.47 13.97 -39.40
N ILE A 964 5.91 14.89 -38.58
CA ILE A 964 5.36 15.12 -37.25
C ILE A 964 4.11 15.95 -37.42
N LEU A 965 2.94 15.37 -37.13
CA LEU A 965 1.67 16.11 -37.12
C LEU A 965 1.63 17.00 -35.88
N ARG A 966 1.31 18.26 -36.05
CA ARG A 966 1.16 19.24 -34.95
C ARG A 966 -0.06 20.11 -35.19
N PRO A 967 -0.76 20.52 -34.12
CA PRO A 967 -1.87 21.46 -34.26
C PRO A 967 -1.36 22.85 -34.71
N ALA A 968 -2.10 23.46 -35.60
CA ALA A 968 -1.86 24.85 -35.99
C ALA A 968 -2.49 25.81 -34.98
N PRO A 969 -2.03 27.07 -34.89
CA PRO A 969 -2.61 28.07 -33.99
C PRO A 969 -4.11 28.34 -34.22
N ASN A 970 -4.64 27.99 -35.38
CA ASN A 970 -6.08 28.13 -35.71
C ASN A 970 -6.91 26.92 -35.28
N GLY A 971 -6.31 25.92 -34.65
CA GLY A 971 -6.98 24.70 -34.19
C GLY A 971 -7.05 23.56 -35.23
N ASP A 972 -6.50 23.74 -36.42
CA ASP A 972 -6.44 22.69 -37.43
C ASP A 972 -5.17 21.86 -37.29
N MET A 973 -5.26 20.57 -37.58
CA MET A 973 -4.07 19.71 -37.63
C MET A 973 -3.27 20.02 -38.89
N THR A 974 -2.02 20.34 -38.73
CA THR A 974 -1.09 20.60 -39.83
C THR A 974 0.09 19.65 -39.80
N VAL A 975 0.64 19.38 -41.00
CA VAL A 975 1.91 18.67 -41.11
C VAL A 975 3.03 19.67 -40.79
N SER A 976 3.83 19.36 -39.78
CA SER A 976 5.02 20.13 -39.45
C SER A 976 6.08 19.97 -40.57
N ASP A 977 6.82 21.02 -40.89
CA ASP A 977 8.00 20.92 -41.73
C ASP A 977 9.15 20.14 -41.05
N GLN A 978 9.00 19.84 -39.79
CA GLN A 978 9.95 19.03 -39.02
C GLN A 978 9.68 17.54 -39.24
N THR A 979 10.73 16.76 -39.25
CA THR A 979 10.71 15.32 -39.31
C THR A 979 11.55 14.76 -38.17
N TYR A 980 11.35 13.53 -37.80
CA TYR A 980 12.24 12.86 -36.84
C TYR A 980 13.66 12.82 -37.43
N LYS A 981 14.64 13.36 -36.67
CA LYS A 981 16.05 13.38 -37.08
C LYS A 981 16.92 12.70 -36.05
#